data_614d4871a3a7c3c45c8c580676aeb03a
#
_entry.id   614d4871a3a7c3c45c8c580676aeb03a
#
_cell.length_a   1.000
_cell.length_b   1.000
_cell.length_c   1.000
_cell.angle_alpha   90.00
_cell.angle_beta   90.00
_cell.angle_gamma   90.00
#
_symmetry.space_group_name_H-M   'P 1'
#
loop_
_entity.id
_entity.type
_entity.pdbx_description
1 polymer ?
#
loop_
_entity_poly.entity_id
_entity_poly.type
_entity_poly.pdbx_seq_one_letter_code
_entity_poly.pdbx_strand_id
1 'polypeptide(L)'
;MFNNTRGGGHAHVATITASEVAAATLTSDAAQPATTGTGTEKKKTTKKDELDSLCDAYYKAYSGEKCNGIVNHDPESVKETFKEIVECKVKTKKLYRYFHHVKVSTRENIFPIQHLLLHPFDFITFENQFVSYKNAMDICKEKGLPHPLQKRISAWIYDYFMGKLNNKLYITEKECEKLEIEFDKEFKLRNGKPAAQSLLFDSKRIVEKIFGTTSYFTTQEFIDFEIKTSDYVMKLFYHEEYQETFVDEEKKTLDKEIDAHIDKYTIEQNSKIDFKFEPEQVDAIKKGCHLNKMQLFNITGPPGTGKSTIVDCMMGHMLQKGKSIAIMAPTGLAQKNLKNNCKYDSRFSDNVMFSTLHRALNFTFKDKKNKFKPNMIIIDESSMVDLFLFKKLLKACGRFKCSLILIGDVNQLPPISAGIPFESIINSNIFKTTFLTNIKRQNGNLKTIIEKLNTPDGVHYDDFDNAHSMFIEAKTPEDFERVITEIYKKEMMQEGADIHTMCVQKNKTGGVAALNPIIQKLKNPRGEELFVKRPDYENGYLHTYTFHEGDLVIRTENDYKDENNVRVNGDIGTIHETKTKVKRNGRNFTDYTYTVRYQTGKDEKGLTVGDIEDAFMPFYASSVHKMQGLQKTTIVFIVSPAHNYCLTNENSKKLVYTAISRCRANFYVVGDKSLFLKAQRSKVEFIYPTLFMTEFKEYEL
;
A
#
# COMPACT_ATOMS: atom_id res chain seq x y z
N MET A 1 45.34 -4.64 37.01
CA MET A 1 44.83 -3.94 38.20
C MET A 1 43.89 -2.86 37.70
N PHE A 2 42.77 -2.78 38.32
CA PHE A 2 41.59 -1.95 38.12
C PHE A 2 40.49 -2.54 37.24
N ASN A 3 39.62 -3.27 37.91
CA ASN A 3 38.22 -3.52 37.59
C ASN A 3 37.45 -2.21 37.49
N ASN A 4 36.63 -2.11 36.47
CA ASN A 4 35.40 -1.31 36.60
C ASN A 4 34.29 -1.95 35.73
N THR A 5 33.46 -2.69 36.42
CA THR A 5 32.16 -3.14 36.01
C THR A 5 31.22 -1.95 35.85
N ARG A 6 30.68 -1.71 34.67
CA ARG A 6 29.44 -0.92 34.48
C ARG A 6 28.46 -1.71 33.64
N GLY A 7 27.42 -2.18 34.30
CA GLY A 7 26.29 -2.80 33.68
C GLY A 7 25.55 -1.83 32.76
N GLY A 8 25.53 -2.14 31.47
CA GLY A 8 24.67 -1.50 30.48
C GLY A 8 23.29 -2.12 30.51
N GLY A 9 22.32 -1.43 31.09
CA GLY A 9 20.92 -1.82 31.01
C GLY A 9 20.41 -1.58 29.59
N HIS A 10 20.21 -2.65 28.85
CA HIS A 10 19.45 -2.58 27.58
C HIS A 10 17.98 -2.39 27.90
N ALA A 11 17.45 -1.21 27.58
CA ALA A 11 16.03 -0.97 27.55
C ALA A 11 15.42 -1.74 26.35
N HIS A 12 14.68 -2.82 26.64
CA HIS A 12 13.82 -3.44 25.65
C HIS A 12 12.65 -2.50 25.34
N VAL A 13 12.77 -1.76 24.25
CA VAL A 13 11.63 -1.01 23.65
C VAL A 13 10.71 -2.03 22.98
N ALA A 14 9.44 -2.02 23.33
CA ALA A 14 8.45 -2.88 22.71
C ALA A 14 8.35 -2.57 21.22
N THR A 15 8.60 -3.56 20.39
CA THR A 15 8.64 -3.43 18.93
C THR A 15 7.24 -3.55 18.37
N ILE A 16 6.70 -2.45 17.86
CA ILE A 16 5.44 -2.40 17.11
C ILE A 16 5.80 -2.06 15.65
N THR A 17 5.19 -2.71 14.68
CA THR A 17 5.67 -2.69 13.29
C THR A 17 5.00 -1.65 12.40
N ALA A 18 5.76 -1.02 11.53
CA ALA A 18 5.41 0.15 10.70
C ALA A 18 4.38 -0.07 9.58
N SER A 19 3.98 -1.32 9.30
CA SER A 19 3.13 -1.64 8.14
C SER A 19 1.67 -1.15 8.22
N GLU A 20 1.25 -0.63 9.37
CA GLU A 20 -0.13 -0.13 9.57
C GLU A 20 -0.24 1.39 9.39
N VAL A 21 0.90 2.09 9.27
CA VAL A 21 0.95 3.55 9.23
C VAL A 21 0.86 4.11 7.81
N ALA A 22 1.22 3.33 6.80
CA ALA A 22 1.37 3.81 5.43
C ALA A 22 0.08 4.27 4.72
N ALA A 23 -1.10 3.98 5.26
CA ALA A 23 -2.37 4.36 4.63
C ALA A 23 -2.90 5.75 5.04
N ALA A 24 -2.24 6.46 5.94
CA ALA A 24 -2.85 7.61 6.62
C ALA A 24 -2.04 8.91 6.67
N THR A 25 -0.87 9.00 6.04
CA THR A 25 -0.07 10.24 6.15
C THR A 25 0.02 10.99 4.84
N LEU A 26 -0.65 12.10 4.80
CA LEU A 26 -0.29 13.35 4.11
C LEU A 26 -1.39 14.39 4.34
N THR A 27 -1.22 15.33 5.23
CA THR A 27 -1.66 16.72 5.02
C THR A 27 -1.19 17.65 6.14
N SER A 28 -0.64 18.77 5.72
CA SER A 28 -0.29 19.94 6.50
C SER A 28 -1.43 20.96 6.54
N ASP A 29 -1.43 21.74 7.58
CA ASP A 29 -2.30 22.82 8.01
C ASP A 29 -2.73 23.87 6.97
N ALA A 30 -3.96 24.35 7.11
CA ALA A 30 -4.35 25.76 6.91
C ALA A 30 -5.73 26.07 7.53
N ALA A 31 -5.87 27.30 8.00
CA ALA A 31 -6.87 27.83 8.89
C ALA A 31 -8.31 27.97 8.32
N GLN A 32 -9.29 28.03 9.26
CA GLN A 32 -10.72 28.27 9.00
C GLN A 32 -11.08 29.70 8.65
N PRO A 33 -12.25 29.91 8.03
CA PRO A 33 -13.25 30.79 8.61
C PRO A 33 -14.66 30.17 8.73
N ALA A 34 -15.36 30.64 9.74
CA ALA A 34 -16.72 30.25 10.09
C ALA A 34 -17.75 30.94 9.22
N THR A 35 -18.83 30.22 8.85
CA THR A 35 -20.13 30.86 8.58
C THR A 35 -21.29 29.89 8.85
N THR A 36 -22.34 30.43 9.38
CA THR A 36 -23.59 29.88 9.88
C THR A 36 -24.56 29.43 8.76
N GLY A 37 -25.28 28.32 8.99
CA GLY A 37 -26.42 27.93 8.16
C GLY A 37 -27.16 26.72 8.71
N THR A 38 -28.40 26.93 9.04
CA THR A 38 -29.41 26.05 9.65
C THR A 38 -29.74 24.81 8.78
N GLY A 39 -29.85 23.64 9.39
CA GLY A 39 -30.46 22.47 8.77
C GLY A 39 -30.21 21.15 9.47
N THR A 40 -31.24 20.61 10.10
CA THR A 40 -31.51 19.22 10.52
C THR A 40 -30.40 18.47 11.26
N GLU A 41 -30.65 18.21 12.54
CA GLU A 41 -29.82 17.46 13.46
C GLU A 41 -29.50 16.04 12.96
N LYS A 42 -28.31 15.87 12.44
CA LYS A 42 -27.63 14.55 12.40
C LYS A 42 -27.23 14.22 13.82
N LYS A 43 -27.51 13.00 14.32
CA LYS A 43 -26.77 12.46 15.45
C LYS A 43 -25.29 12.43 15.04
N LYS A 44 -24.55 13.48 15.39
CA LYS A 44 -23.11 13.39 15.51
C LYS A 44 -22.88 12.25 16.50
N THR A 45 -22.05 11.26 16.17
CA THR A 45 -21.33 10.52 17.18
C THR A 45 -20.80 11.57 18.12
N THR A 46 -21.37 11.64 19.29
CA THR A 46 -20.97 12.67 20.24
C THR A 46 -19.55 12.32 20.67
N LYS A 47 -18.73 13.30 21.06
CA LYS A 47 -17.41 13.02 21.68
C LYS A 47 -17.54 11.96 22.79
N LYS A 48 -18.70 11.81 23.37
CA LYS A 48 -19.08 10.79 24.34
C LYS A 48 -19.14 9.38 23.72
N ASP A 49 -19.72 9.21 22.53
CA ASP A 49 -19.82 7.90 21.86
C ASP A 49 -18.44 7.40 21.39
N GLU A 50 -17.58 8.33 20.94
CA GLU A 50 -16.17 8.03 20.61
C GLU A 50 -15.37 7.60 21.85
N LEU A 51 -15.58 8.28 22.97
CA LEU A 51 -14.94 7.99 24.22
C LEU A 51 -15.38 6.62 24.78
N ASP A 52 -16.66 6.32 24.76
CA ASP A 52 -17.20 5.03 25.22
C ASP A 52 -16.68 3.89 24.34
N SER A 53 -16.63 4.08 23.01
CA SER A 53 -16.03 3.12 22.08
C SER A 53 -14.53 2.88 22.30
N LEU A 54 -13.77 3.92 22.66
CA LEU A 54 -12.36 3.79 23.01
C LEU A 54 -12.15 3.00 24.30
N CYS A 55 -12.97 3.25 25.31
CA CYS A 55 -12.95 2.51 26.56
C CYS A 55 -13.24 1.03 26.31
N ASP A 56 -14.26 0.70 25.54
CA ASP A 56 -14.62 -0.68 25.18
C ASP A 56 -13.50 -1.40 24.43
N ALA A 57 -12.85 -0.73 23.47
CA ALA A 57 -11.73 -1.31 22.74
C ALA A 57 -10.52 -1.56 23.67
N TYR A 58 -10.25 -0.64 24.56
CA TYR A 58 -9.20 -0.77 25.58
C TYR A 58 -9.47 -1.96 26.51
N TYR A 59 -10.65 -2.05 27.09
CA TYR A 59 -11.02 -3.17 27.96
C TYR A 59 -10.97 -4.51 27.21
N LYS A 60 -11.42 -4.55 25.96
CA LYS A 60 -11.35 -5.76 25.12
C LYS A 60 -9.91 -6.19 24.84
N ALA A 61 -8.99 -5.24 24.66
CA ALA A 61 -7.58 -5.54 24.39
C ALA A 61 -6.82 -6.02 25.65
N TYR A 62 -7.20 -5.53 26.82
CA TYR A 62 -6.50 -5.79 28.09
C TYR A 62 -7.32 -6.60 29.10
N SER A 63 -8.55 -7.05 28.77
CA SER A 63 -9.33 -7.95 29.62
C SER A 63 -8.64 -9.32 29.69
N GLY A 64 -8.06 -9.62 30.84
CA GLY A 64 -7.38 -10.89 31.13
C GLY A 64 -5.86 -10.83 31.26
N GLU A 65 -5.22 -9.68 31.06
CA GLU A 65 -3.81 -9.51 31.40
C GLU A 65 -3.63 -8.96 32.81
N LYS A 66 -2.99 -9.75 33.69
CA LYS A 66 -2.51 -9.27 34.98
C LYS A 66 -1.25 -8.44 34.74
N CYS A 67 -1.35 -7.12 34.68
CA CYS A 67 -0.19 -6.25 34.80
C CYS A 67 0.31 -6.34 36.26
N ASN A 68 1.33 -7.16 36.50
CA ASN A 68 2.11 -7.25 37.75
C ASN A 68 1.35 -6.94 39.06
N GLY A 69 0.22 -7.61 39.31
CA GLY A 69 -0.47 -7.54 40.61
C GLY A 69 -1.44 -6.38 40.80
N ILE A 70 -1.60 -5.46 39.85
CA ILE A 70 -2.61 -4.40 39.93
C ILE A 70 -3.88 -4.91 39.27
N VAL A 71 -4.80 -5.35 40.09
CA VAL A 71 -6.17 -5.69 39.72
C VAL A 71 -6.99 -4.40 39.79
N ASN A 72 -7.74 -4.13 38.75
CA ASN A 72 -8.73 -3.08 38.59
C ASN A 72 -8.21 -1.73 38.11
N HIS A 73 -8.33 -1.58 36.78
CA HIS A 73 -8.54 -0.27 36.21
C HIS A 73 -9.94 0.19 36.61
N ASP A 74 -10.00 1.21 37.43
CA ASP A 74 -11.24 1.90 37.64
C ASP A 74 -11.77 2.43 36.31
N PRO A 75 -12.98 2.01 35.85
CA PRO A 75 -13.52 2.44 34.58
C PRO A 75 -13.62 3.96 34.46
N GLU A 76 -13.86 4.68 35.52
CA GLU A 76 -13.95 6.14 35.50
C GLU A 76 -12.59 6.79 35.26
N SER A 77 -11.53 6.32 35.89
CA SER A 77 -10.16 6.80 35.68
C SER A 77 -9.66 6.55 34.23
N VAL A 78 -9.97 5.40 33.69
CA VAL A 78 -9.67 5.10 32.25
C VAL A 78 -10.46 6.02 31.32
N LYS A 79 -11.73 6.26 31.63
CA LYS A 79 -12.60 7.15 30.85
C LYS A 79 -12.12 8.60 30.91
N GLU A 80 -11.67 9.06 32.07
CA GLU A 80 -11.12 10.40 32.26
C GLU A 80 -9.82 10.58 31.50
N THR A 81 -8.93 9.59 31.51
CA THR A 81 -7.68 9.57 30.74
C THR A 81 -7.95 9.60 29.24
N PHE A 82 -8.94 8.86 28.74
CA PHE A 82 -9.33 8.92 27.33
C PHE A 82 -9.93 10.26 26.92
N LYS A 83 -10.72 10.88 27.81
CA LYS A 83 -11.25 12.22 27.59
C LYS A 83 -10.13 13.22 27.38
N GLU A 84 -9.08 13.18 28.19
CA GLU A 84 -7.89 14.00 28.04
C GLU A 84 -7.16 13.77 26.70
N ILE A 85 -7.02 12.52 26.27
CA ILE A 85 -6.38 12.18 24.98
C ILE A 85 -7.19 12.72 23.80
N VAL A 86 -8.51 12.61 23.85
CA VAL A 86 -9.41 13.16 22.81
C VAL A 86 -9.35 14.68 22.78
N GLU A 87 -9.21 15.32 23.93
CA GLU A 87 -9.02 16.77 24.04
C GLU A 87 -7.68 17.21 23.45
N CYS A 88 -6.61 16.41 23.60
CA CYS A 88 -5.30 16.63 22.99
C CYS A 88 -5.23 16.35 21.46
N LYS A 89 -6.37 16.16 20.78
CA LYS A 89 -6.47 15.89 19.34
C LYS A 89 -5.65 14.69 18.82
N VAL A 90 -5.36 13.73 19.68
CA VAL A 90 -4.74 12.46 19.26
C VAL A 90 -5.75 11.67 18.44
N LYS A 91 -5.36 11.20 17.25
CA LYS A 91 -6.27 10.48 16.36
C LYS A 91 -6.75 9.18 16.99
N THR A 92 -8.01 9.12 17.37
CA THR A 92 -8.66 7.98 18.06
C THR A 92 -8.52 6.68 17.26
N LYS A 93 -8.66 6.72 15.92
CA LYS A 93 -8.44 5.55 15.04
C LYS A 93 -7.03 4.93 15.18
N LYS A 94 -6.00 5.74 15.47
CA LYS A 94 -4.62 5.23 15.69
C LYS A 94 -4.49 4.54 17.05
N LEU A 95 -5.19 5.04 18.09
CA LEU A 95 -5.22 4.44 19.42
C LEU A 95 -5.90 3.06 19.43
N TYR A 96 -6.98 2.87 18.65
CA TYR A 96 -7.60 1.54 18.47
C TYR A 96 -6.60 0.51 17.94
N ARG A 97 -5.78 0.87 16.96
CA ARG A 97 -4.73 -0.02 16.43
C ARG A 97 -3.66 -0.30 17.46
N TYR A 98 -3.28 0.70 18.24
CA TYR A 98 -2.33 0.57 19.32
C TYR A 98 -2.77 -0.48 20.35
N PHE A 99 -4.00 -0.40 20.86
CA PHE A 99 -4.51 -1.33 21.85
C PHE A 99 -4.58 -2.78 21.39
N HIS A 100 -4.78 -3.02 20.10
CA HIS A 100 -4.80 -4.38 19.55
C HIS A 100 -3.41 -5.01 19.37
N HIS A 101 -2.34 -4.21 19.35
CA HIS A 101 -1.02 -4.70 18.98
C HIS A 101 0.05 -4.59 20.05
N VAL A 102 -0.19 -3.84 21.13
CA VAL A 102 0.81 -3.61 22.15
C VAL A 102 0.57 -4.49 23.37
N LYS A 103 1.39 -5.52 23.51
CA LYS A 103 1.68 -6.12 24.80
C LYS A 103 2.76 -5.27 25.46
N VAL A 104 2.37 -4.27 26.22
CA VAL A 104 3.33 -3.40 26.89
C VAL A 104 3.73 -4.02 28.21
N SER A 105 4.93 -4.56 28.27
CA SER A 105 5.65 -4.69 29.53
C SER A 105 6.34 -3.35 29.81
N THR A 106 5.65 -2.43 30.47
CA THR A 106 6.31 -1.23 30.97
C THR A 106 7.05 -1.57 32.26
N ARG A 107 8.32 -1.19 32.37
CA ARG A 107 9.11 -1.31 33.60
C ARG A 107 8.53 -0.55 34.79
N GLU A 108 7.55 0.31 34.56
CA GLU A 108 7.02 1.28 35.51
C GLU A 108 5.59 0.98 36.01
N ASN A 109 5.02 -0.18 35.75
CA ASN A 109 3.63 -0.50 36.15
C ASN A 109 2.57 0.55 35.74
N ILE A 110 2.85 1.33 34.68
CA ILE A 110 1.98 2.38 34.18
C ILE A 110 1.19 1.83 32.99
N PHE A 111 -0.09 2.18 32.90
CA PHE A 111 -0.92 1.78 31.76
C PHE A 111 -0.44 2.41 30.47
N PRO A 112 -0.56 1.71 29.32
CA PRO A 112 -0.13 2.23 28.03
C PRO A 112 -0.67 3.62 27.71
N ILE A 113 -1.86 3.91 28.17
CA ILE A 113 -2.54 5.18 27.94
C ILE A 113 -1.98 6.30 28.83
N GLN A 114 -1.69 6.00 30.08
CA GLN A 114 -1.01 6.93 30.98
C GLN A 114 0.42 7.15 30.52
N HIS A 115 1.08 6.11 30.00
CA HIS A 115 2.40 6.23 29.40
C HIS A 115 2.39 7.18 28.20
N LEU A 116 1.37 7.12 27.34
CA LEU A 116 1.23 8.08 26.22
C LEU A 116 1.13 9.52 26.71
N LEU A 117 0.35 9.78 27.74
CA LEU A 117 0.18 11.12 28.27
C LEU A 117 1.42 11.63 29.03
N LEU A 118 2.18 10.76 29.69
CA LEU A 118 3.37 11.11 30.45
C LEU A 118 4.64 11.16 29.58
N HIS A 119 4.69 10.33 28.52
CA HIS A 119 5.87 10.14 27.67
C HIS A 119 5.52 10.12 26.19
N PRO A 120 4.88 11.17 25.62
CA PRO A 120 4.33 11.13 24.26
C PRO A 120 5.39 10.90 23.17
N PHE A 121 6.66 11.28 23.40
CA PHE A 121 7.74 11.05 22.45
C PHE A 121 8.15 9.58 22.32
N ASP A 122 7.86 8.73 23.31
CA ASP A 122 8.16 7.29 23.24
C ASP A 122 7.25 6.57 22.23
N PHE A 123 6.20 7.24 21.75
CA PHE A 123 5.28 6.76 20.72
C PHE A 123 5.68 7.20 19.30
N ILE A 124 6.84 7.83 19.16
CA ILE A 124 7.45 8.20 17.87
C ILE A 124 8.76 7.44 17.78
N THR A 125 8.74 6.28 17.14
CA THR A 125 9.90 5.43 16.97
C THR A 125 10.11 5.13 15.49
N PHE A 126 11.26 4.54 15.18
CA PHE A 126 11.60 4.06 13.85
C PHE A 126 10.51 3.17 13.20
N GLU A 127 9.88 2.30 13.98
CA GLU A 127 8.88 1.37 13.47
C GLU A 127 7.44 1.90 13.58
N ASN A 128 7.22 2.99 14.34
CA ASN A 128 5.87 3.43 14.67
C ASN A 128 5.75 4.93 14.90
N GLN A 129 4.73 5.49 14.31
CA GLN A 129 4.27 6.85 14.54
C GLN A 129 2.80 6.84 14.98
N PHE A 130 2.53 6.56 16.26
CA PHE A 130 1.18 6.69 16.79
C PHE A 130 0.77 8.14 16.99
N VAL A 131 1.76 8.99 17.24
CA VAL A 131 1.60 10.42 17.48
C VAL A 131 2.59 11.15 16.58
N SER A 132 2.19 12.26 15.94
CA SER A 132 3.14 13.14 15.23
C SER A 132 3.99 13.91 16.25
N TYR A 133 5.17 14.34 15.84
CA TYR A 133 6.02 15.18 16.70
C TYR A 133 5.28 16.43 17.21
N LYS A 134 4.50 17.08 16.34
CA LYS A 134 3.68 18.25 16.71
C LYS A 134 2.68 17.91 17.82
N ASN A 135 1.92 16.83 17.68
CA ASN A 135 0.94 16.40 18.69
C ASN A 135 1.62 16.02 20.01
N ALA A 136 2.79 15.36 19.97
CA ALA A 136 3.57 15.06 21.16
C ALA A 136 4.04 16.34 21.91
N MET A 137 4.46 17.37 21.16
CA MET A 137 4.80 18.66 21.71
C MET A 137 3.60 19.38 22.34
N ASP A 138 2.43 19.29 21.69
CA ASP A 138 1.19 19.89 22.21
C ASP A 138 0.75 19.23 23.50
N ILE A 139 0.79 17.89 23.59
CA ILE A 139 0.54 17.14 24.85
C ILE A 139 1.48 17.59 25.96
N CYS A 140 2.78 17.70 25.68
CA CYS A 140 3.75 18.16 26.67
C CYS A 140 3.46 19.57 27.17
N LYS A 141 3.08 20.49 26.30
CA LYS A 141 2.73 21.88 26.68
C LYS A 141 1.46 21.95 27.52
N GLU A 142 0.41 21.27 27.09
CA GLU A 142 -0.89 21.27 27.77
C GLU A 142 -0.80 20.64 29.17
N LYS A 143 0.04 19.63 29.35
CA LYS A 143 0.22 18.90 30.61
C LYS A 143 1.39 19.40 31.45
N GLY A 144 2.13 20.43 31.01
CA GLY A 144 3.30 20.91 31.73
C GLY A 144 4.42 19.87 31.90
N LEU A 145 4.52 18.90 30.99
CA LEU A 145 5.46 17.79 31.10
C LEU A 145 6.87 18.18 30.67
N PRO A 146 7.92 17.64 31.31
CA PRO A 146 9.28 17.80 30.83
C PRO A 146 9.44 17.14 29.47
N HIS A 147 10.09 17.83 28.56
CA HIS A 147 10.36 17.37 27.21
C HIS A 147 11.88 17.39 26.94
N PRO A 148 12.61 16.35 27.37
CA PRO A 148 14.06 16.28 27.26
C PRO A 148 14.52 16.46 25.81
N LEU A 149 15.52 17.33 25.59
CA LEU A 149 16.00 17.68 24.26
C LEU A 149 16.36 16.45 23.42
N GLN A 150 16.99 15.46 24.02
CA GLN A 150 17.39 14.22 23.36
C GLN A 150 16.22 13.43 22.79
N LYS A 151 15.11 13.26 23.57
CA LYS A 151 13.90 12.57 23.11
C LYS A 151 13.21 13.36 22.00
N ARG A 152 13.15 14.69 22.13
CA ARG A 152 12.58 15.57 21.11
C ARG A 152 13.34 15.46 19.79
N ILE A 153 14.66 15.49 19.81
CA ILE A 153 15.50 15.37 18.61
C ILE A 153 15.24 14.02 17.93
N SER A 154 15.28 12.90 18.67
CA SER A 154 15.04 11.58 18.10
C SER A 154 13.64 11.48 17.47
N ALA A 155 12.61 11.92 18.19
CA ALA A 155 11.24 11.89 17.71
C ALA A 155 11.05 12.77 16.46
N TRP A 156 11.67 13.94 16.42
CA TRP A 156 11.62 14.84 15.26
C TRP A 156 12.31 14.20 14.04
N ILE A 157 13.46 13.59 14.22
CA ILE A 157 14.19 12.91 13.15
C ILE A 157 13.33 11.78 12.56
N TYR A 158 12.74 10.93 13.41
CA TYR A 158 11.88 9.86 12.93
C TYR A 158 10.63 10.38 12.23
N ASP A 159 9.98 11.41 12.75
CA ASP A 159 8.82 12.04 12.12
C ASP A 159 9.19 12.65 10.76
N TYR A 160 10.34 13.31 10.66
CA TYR A 160 10.87 13.87 9.42
C TYR A 160 11.15 12.77 8.38
N PHE A 161 11.92 11.74 8.76
CA PHE A 161 12.27 10.66 7.83
C PHE A 161 11.01 9.90 7.37
N MET A 162 10.11 9.53 8.28
CA MET A 162 8.88 8.85 7.91
C MET A 162 7.96 9.69 7.02
N GLY A 163 7.98 11.01 7.19
CA GLY A 163 7.21 11.93 6.35
C GLY A 163 7.83 12.23 4.98
N LYS A 164 9.17 12.19 4.87
CA LYS A 164 9.90 12.61 3.66
C LYS A 164 10.45 11.43 2.85
N LEU A 165 10.72 10.30 3.49
CA LEU A 165 11.30 9.15 2.80
C LEU A 165 10.37 8.57 1.73
N ASN A 166 9.05 8.70 1.89
CA ASN A 166 8.07 8.02 1.04
C ASN A 166 8.45 6.52 0.88
N ASN A 167 8.97 6.10 -0.24
CA ASN A 167 9.46 4.74 -0.48
C ASN A 167 10.99 4.56 -0.33
N LYS A 168 11.72 5.61 0.06
CA LYS A 168 13.18 5.59 0.23
C LYS A 168 13.59 5.06 1.60
N LEU A 169 14.80 4.51 1.70
CA LEU A 169 15.48 4.25 2.98
C LEU A 169 16.50 5.35 3.30
N TYR A 170 16.93 6.09 2.28
CA TYR A 170 17.98 7.09 2.36
C TYR A 170 17.52 8.41 1.74
N ILE A 171 18.03 9.52 2.22
CA ILE A 171 17.90 10.86 1.61
C ILE A 171 19.21 11.24 0.93
N THR A 172 19.11 12.06 -0.11
CA THR A 172 20.27 12.62 -0.81
C THR A 172 20.91 13.77 -0.01
N GLU A 173 22.13 14.15 -0.37
CA GLU A 173 22.84 15.30 0.23
C GLU A 173 21.98 16.57 0.21
N LYS A 174 21.36 16.90 -0.91
CA LYS A 174 20.47 18.07 -1.03
C LYS A 174 19.23 17.99 -0.13
N GLU A 175 18.71 16.79 0.11
CA GLU A 175 17.61 16.58 1.05
C GLU A 175 18.10 16.67 2.50
N CYS A 176 19.34 16.25 2.76
CA CYS A 176 19.99 16.38 4.06
C CYS A 176 20.25 17.84 4.43
N GLU A 177 20.70 18.69 3.50
CA GLU A 177 20.82 20.13 3.69
C GLU A 177 19.49 20.78 4.10
N LYS A 178 18.38 20.36 3.48
CA LYS A 178 17.04 20.83 3.86
C LYS A 178 16.64 20.38 5.26
N LEU A 179 16.98 19.14 5.61
CA LEU A 179 16.75 18.61 6.97
C LEU A 179 17.49 19.45 8.00
N GLU A 180 18.75 19.82 7.77
CA GLU A 180 19.54 20.69 8.67
C GLU A 180 18.85 22.05 8.86
N ILE A 181 18.37 22.67 7.78
CA ILE A 181 17.68 23.96 7.84
C ILE A 181 16.36 23.86 8.64
N GLU A 182 15.57 22.81 8.42
CA GLU A 182 14.33 22.58 9.16
C GLU A 182 14.60 22.28 10.63
N PHE A 183 15.68 21.53 10.93
CA PHE A 183 16.14 21.23 12.28
C PHE A 183 16.53 22.50 13.05
N ASP A 184 17.32 23.37 12.45
CA ASP A 184 17.73 24.64 13.03
C ASP A 184 16.53 25.55 13.38
N LYS A 185 15.53 25.57 12.53
CA LYS A 185 14.28 26.32 12.76
C LYS A 185 13.51 25.76 13.96
N GLU A 186 13.38 24.44 14.06
CA GLU A 186 12.60 23.79 15.12
C GLU A 186 13.26 23.96 16.49
N PHE A 187 14.57 23.72 16.55
CA PHE A 187 15.30 23.71 17.82
C PHE A 187 15.90 25.08 18.19
N LYS A 188 15.77 26.10 17.32
CA LYS A 188 16.25 27.48 17.53
C LYS A 188 17.71 27.51 18.00
N LEU A 189 18.56 26.75 17.35
CA LEU A 189 19.97 26.69 17.67
C LEU A 189 20.61 28.05 17.31
N ARG A 190 21.09 28.79 18.32
CA ARG A 190 21.57 30.16 18.19
C ARG A 190 22.92 30.28 17.51
N ASN A 191 23.68 29.21 17.34
CA ASN A 191 25.08 29.23 16.94
C ASN A 191 25.40 28.65 15.56
N GLY A 192 24.44 28.66 14.64
CA GLY A 192 24.72 28.36 13.23
C GLY A 192 24.96 26.88 12.90
N LYS A 193 25.24 26.62 11.62
CA LYS A 193 25.42 25.29 11.02
C LYS A 193 26.26 24.26 11.79
N PRO A 194 27.40 24.61 12.44
CA PRO A 194 28.20 23.62 13.14
C PRO A 194 27.48 22.91 14.30
N ALA A 195 26.56 23.58 14.97
CA ALA A 195 25.83 23.00 16.11
C ALA A 195 24.76 21.97 15.65
N ALA A 196 24.08 22.22 14.53
CA ALA A 196 23.12 21.28 13.97
C ALA A 196 23.83 20.01 13.46
N GLN A 197 24.91 20.15 12.73
CA GLN A 197 25.73 19.03 12.28
C GLN A 197 26.21 18.19 13.45
N SER A 198 26.79 18.78 14.49
CA SER A 198 27.23 18.07 15.68
C SER A 198 26.08 17.30 16.36
N LEU A 199 24.90 17.90 16.51
CA LEU A 199 23.75 17.23 17.12
C LEU A 199 23.14 16.12 16.27
N LEU A 200 23.19 16.22 14.96
CA LEU A 200 22.63 15.23 14.02
C LEU A 200 23.64 14.10 13.72
N PHE A 201 24.88 14.47 13.38
CA PHE A 201 25.87 13.52 12.88
C PHE A 201 26.80 13.00 13.98
N ASP A 202 27.34 13.83 14.86
CA ASP A 202 28.25 13.37 15.96
C ASP A 202 27.53 12.47 16.95
N SER A 203 26.23 12.64 17.11
CA SER A 203 25.39 11.73 17.91
C SER A 203 25.10 10.39 17.25
N LYS A 204 25.59 10.15 16.03
CA LYS A 204 25.30 8.97 15.18
C LYS A 204 23.80 8.76 14.93
N ARG A 205 22.99 9.80 14.98
CA ARG A 205 21.55 9.71 14.72
C ARG A 205 21.28 9.67 13.22
N ILE A 206 22.05 10.45 12.47
CA ILE A 206 22.09 10.42 11.01
C ILE A 206 23.44 9.85 10.61
N VAL A 207 23.42 8.87 9.75
CA VAL A 207 24.60 8.17 9.25
C VAL A 207 24.70 8.40 7.76
N GLU A 208 25.88 8.79 7.31
CA GLU A 208 26.23 8.85 5.89
C GLU A 208 26.62 7.46 5.37
N LYS A 209 26.12 7.12 4.19
CA LYS A 209 26.53 5.95 3.41
C LYS A 209 26.92 6.39 2.01
N ILE A 210 28.07 5.94 1.57
CA ILE A 210 28.59 6.26 0.24
C ILE A 210 28.34 5.07 -0.68
N PHE A 211 27.61 5.30 -1.77
CA PHE A 211 27.38 4.31 -2.81
C PHE A 211 27.97 4.84 -4.13
N GLY A 212 29.04 4.19 -4.58
CA GLY A 212 29.84 4.73 -5.69
C GLY A 212 30.49 6.05 -5.32
N THR A 213 30.09 7.12 -5.99
CA THR A 213 30.57 8.49 -5.74
C THR A 213 29.55 9.39 -5.04
N THR A 214 28.41 8.86 -4.64
CA THR A 214 27.29 9.66 -4.12
C THR A 214 27.06 9.35 -2.65
N SER A 215 26.95 10.41 -1.84
CA SER A 215 26.61 10.34 -0.42
C SER A 215 25.10 10.31 -0.22
N TYR A 216 24.66 9.41 0.66
CA TYR A 216 23.28 9.27 1.10
C TYR A 216 23.23 9.22 2.62
N PHE A 217 22.10 9.63 3.18
CA PHE A 217 21.94 9.80 4.62
C PHE A 217 20.69 9.07 5.10
N THR A 218 20.81 8.38 6.24
CA THR A 218 19.71 7.68 6.89
C THR A 218 19.96 7.56 8.40
N THR A 219 19.07 6.88 9.13
CA THR A 219 19.31 6.57 10.54
C THR A 219 19.97 5.18 10.68
N GLN A 220 20.71 4.99 11.78
CA GLN A 220 21.34 3.70 12.06
C GLN A 220 20.31 2.56 12.16
N GLU A 221 19.13 2.85 12.69
CA GLU A 221 18.06 1.87 12.83
C GLU A 221 17.55 1.35 11.48
N PHE A 222 17.49 2.22 10.44
CA PHE A 222 17.16 1.78 9.07
C PHE A 222 18.21 0.87 8.50
N ILE A 223 19.48 1.20 8.68
CA ILE A 223 20.61 0.36 8.27
C ILE A 223 20.52 -1.02 8.94
N ASP A 224 20.41 -1.04 10.27
CA ASP A 224 20.32 -2.28 11.03
C ASP A 224 19.10 -3.13 10.65
N PHE A 225 18.01 -2.49 10.31
CA PHE A 225 16.78 -3.17 9.91
C PHE A 225 16.95 -3.83 8.54
N GLU A 226 17.58 -3.14 7.61
CA GLU A 226 17.87 -3.64 6.27
C GLU A 226 18.85 -4.81 6.34
N ILE A 227 19.98 -4.66 7.03
CA ILE A 227 20.98 -5.71 7.25
C ILE A 227 20.34 -6.96 7.87
N LYS A 228 19.65 -6.81 9.01
CA LYS A 228 18.96 -7.93 9.67
C LYS A 228 17.90 -8.59 8.82
N THR A 229 17.30 -7.86 7.86
CA THR A 229 16.31 -8.45 6.94
C THR A 229 17.00 -9.21 5.83
N SER A 230 18.12 -8.69 5.31
CA SER A 230 18.98 -9.34 4.33
C SER A 230 19.54 -10.66 4.87
N ASP A 231 20.19 -10.62 6.05
CA ASP A 231 20.66 -11.82 6.75
C ASP A 231 19.58 -12.87 6.93
N TYR A 232 18.36 -12.41 7.20
CA TYR A 232 17.26 -13.34 7.42
C TYR A 232 16.78 -13.99 6.11
N VAL A 233 16.82 -13.27 4.97
CA VAL A 233 16.60 -13.86 3.64
C VAL A 233 17.62 -14.95 3.36
N MET A 234 18.90 -14.64 3.57
CA MET A 234 20.00 -15.58 3.35
C MET A 234 19.85 -16.83 4.24
N LYS A 235 19.62 -16.66 5.54
CA LYS A 235 19.40 -17.79 6.47
C LYS A 235 18.19 -18.65 6.11
N LEU A 236 17.14 -18.10 5.48
CA LEU A 236 15.96 -18.86 5.12
C LEU A 236 16.12 -19.60 3.78
N PHE A 237 16.73 -18.96 2.80
CA PHE A 237 16.60 -19.39 1.41
C PHE A 237 17.94 -19.70 0.71
N TYR A 238 19.05 -19.31 1.30
CA TYR A 238 20.39 -19.58 0.78
C TYR A 238 21.08 -20.66 1.62
N HIS A 239 20.83 -21.92 1.27
CA HIS A 239 21.52 -23.07 1.85
C HIS A 239 22.08 -23.89 0.72
N GLU A 240 23.40 -24.19 0.77
CA GLU A 240 24.05 -25.04 -0.23
C GLU A 240 23.39 -26.42 -0.31
N GLU A 241 22.95 -26.98 0.82
CA GLU A 241 22.24 -28.28 0.89
C GLU A 241 20.92 -28.30 0.13
N TYR A 242 20.26 -27.12 -0.13
CA TYR A 242 18.97 -27.06 -0.82
C TYR A 242 19.09 -26.76 -2.32
N GLN A 243 20.28 -26.45 -2.82
CA GLN A 243 20.50 -26.16 -4.23
C GLN A 243 20.56 -27.40 -5.12
N GLU A 244 20.89 -28.59 -4.56
CA GLU A 244 21.17 -29.82 -5.31
C GLU A 244 20.36 -31.04 -4.85
N THR A 245 19.13 -30.96 -4.47
CA THR A 245 18.38 -32.08 -3.84
C THR A 245 17.58 -32.98 -4.77
N PHE A 246 17.72 -32.87 -6.06
CA PHE A 246 17.15 -33.89 -6.97
C PHE A 246 18.28 -34.72 -7.58
N VAL A 247 18.24 -36.04 -7.36
CA VAL A 247 18.92 -36.98 -8.22
C VAL A 247 18.45 -36.75 -9.66
N ASP A 248 19.33 -36.76 -10.63
CA ASP A 248 19.01 -36.42 -12.03
C ASP A 248 17.81 -37.22 -12.59
N GLU A 249 17.58 -38.43 -12.14
CA GLU A 249 16.43 -39.25 -12.51
C GLU A 249 15.10 -38.77 -11.92
N GLU A 250 15.10 -38.33 -10.65
CA GLU A 250 13.90 -37.76 -9.99
C GLU A 250 13.50 -36.46 -10.66
N LYS A 251 14.49 -35.62 -11.00
CA LYS A 251 14.26 -34.36 -11.73
C LYS A 251 13.67 -34.63 -13.10
N LYS A 252 14.21 -35.56 -13.88
CA LYS A 252 13.67 -35.95 -15.20
C LYS A 252 12.25 -36.50 -15.12
N THR A 253 11.95 -37.25 -14.05
CA THR A 253 10.61 -37.79 -13.82
C THR A 253 9.61 -36.69 -13.50
N LEU A 254 9.99 -35.75 -12.60
CA LEU A 254 9.17 -34.61 -12.25
C LEU A 254 8.95 -33.68 -13.46
N ASP A 255 10.00 -33.44 -14.28
CA ASP A 255 9.89 -32.66 -15.50
C ASP A 255 8.84 -33.26 -16.47
N LYS A 256 8.83 -34.58 -16.67
CA LYS A 256 7.82 -35.26 -17.49
C LYS A 256 6.40 -35.09 -16.95
N GLU A 257 6.23 -35.17 -15.63
CA GLU A 257 4.93 -34.95 -14.99
C GLU A 257 4.45 -33.52 -15.13
N ILE A 258 5.36 -32.56 -14.99
CA ILE A 258 5.04 -31.12 -15.19
C ILE A 258 4.70 -30.85 -16.66
N ASP A 259 5.46 -31.40 -17.61
CA ASP A 259 5.19 -31.28 -19.04
C ASP A 259 3.80 -31.86 -19.39
N ALA A 260 3.46 -33.06 -18.90
CA ALA A 260 2.15 -33.65 -19.09
C ALA A 260 1.02 -32.79 -18.48
N HIS A 261 1.28 -32.15 -17.34
CA HIS A 261 0.32 -31.21 -16.73
C HIS A 261 0.15 -29.93 -17.56
N ILE A 262 1.24 -29.36 -18.09
CA ILE A 262 1.22 -28.20 -18.99
C ILE A 262 0.44 -28.52 -20.27
N ASP A 263 0.66 -29.70 -20.86
CA ASP A 263 -0.06 -30.14 -22.06
C ASP A 263 -1.56 -30.27 -21.80
N LYS A 264 -1.94 -30.92 -20.68
CA LYS A 264 -3.34 -31.05 -20.27
C LYS A 264 -3.97 -29.67 -20.05
N TYR A 265 -3.30 -28.77 -19.32
CA TYR A 265 -3.77 -27.40 -19.10
C TYR A 265 -3.96 -26.65 -20.43
N THR A 266 -3.02 -26.80 -21.34
CA THR A 266 -3.06 -26.20 -22.70
C THR A 266 -4.26 -26.68 -23.48
N ILE A 267 -4.54 -27.99 -23.47
CA ILE A 267 -5.71 -28.58 -24.13
C ILE A 267 -7.03 -28.03 -23.53
N GLU A 268 -7.10 -27.94 -22.20
CA GLU A 268 -8.27 -27.38 -21.51
C GLU A 268 -8.50 -25.90 -21.86
N GLN A 269 -7.45 -25.10 -22.01
CA GLN A 269 -7.58 -23.70 -22.44
C GLN A 269 -7.92 -23.58 -23.92
N ASN A 270 -7.36 -24.44 -24.80
CA ASN A 270 -7.63 -24.46 -26.24
C ASN A 270 -9.09 -24.76 -26.59
N SER A 271 -9.85 -25.37 -25.70
CA SER A 271 -11.30 -25.50 -25.86
C SER A 271 -12.04 -24.15 -25.92
N LYS A 272 -11.39 -23.05 -25.55
CA LYS A 272 -11.96 -21.70 -25.45
C LYS A 272 -11.30 -20.66 -26.32
N ILE A 273 -9.97 -20.73 -26.43
CA ILE A 273 -9.12 -19.77 -27.17
C ILE A 273 -7.93 -20.53 -27.72
N ASP A 274 -7.33 -20.08 -28.85
CA ASP A 274 -6.04 -20.58 -29.31
C ASP A 274 -4.96 -20.19 -28.30
N PHE A 275 -4.56 -21.15 -27.45
CA PHE A 275 -3.68 -20.93 -26.31
C PHE A 275 -2.43 -21.79 -26.39
N LYS A 276 -1.27 -21.15 -26.19
CA LYS A 276 0.02 -21.82 -26.07
C LYS A 276 0.91 -21.06 -25.08
N PHE A 277 1.57 -21.80 -24.20
CA PHE A 277 2.61 -21.20 -23.35
C PHE A 277 3.86 -20.84 -24.16
N GLU A 278 4.46 -19.69 -23.82
CA GLU A 278 5.78 -19.32 -24.32
C GLU A 278 6.88 -20.09 -23.58
N PRO A 279 8.08 -20.26 -24.17
CA PRO A 279 9.17 -20.98 -23.51
C PRO A 279 9.52 -20.42 -22.12
N GLU A 280 9.51 -19.10 -21.95
CA GLU A 280 9.76 -18.42 -20.67
C GLU A 280 8.67 -18.69 -19.62
N GLN A 281 7.43 -18.89 -20.06
CA GLN A 281 6.33 -19.26 -19.18
C GLN A 281 6.44 -20.72 -18.72
N VAL A 282 6.83 -21.63 -19.64
CA VAL A 282 7.11 -23.03 -19.32
C VAL A 282 8.27 -23.14 -18.33
N ASP A 283 9.35 -22.39 -18.54
CA ASP A 283 10.49 -22.31 -17.63
C ASP A 283 10.07 -21.84 -16.22
N ALA A 284 9.24 -20.79 -16.16
CA ALA A 284 8.70 -20.30 -14.88
C ALA A 284 7.85 -21.36 -14.15
N ILE A 285 6.98 -22.08 -14.87
CA ILE A 285 6.16 -23.16 -14.32
C ILE A 285 7.04 -24.28 -13.78
N LYS A 286 8.01 -24.74 -14.56
CA LYS A 286 8.94 -25.80 -14.15
C LYS A 286 9.72 -25.40 -12.90
N LYS A 287 10.40 -24.25 -12.93
CA LYS A 287 11.16 -23.75 -11.77
C LYS A 287 10.31 -23.61 -10.52
N GLY A 288 9.07 -23.09 -10.65
CA GLY A 288 8.13 -22.95 -9.53
C GLY A 288 7.67 -24.28 -8.96
N CYS A 289 7.37 -25.28 -9.82
CA CYS A 289 6.94 -26.62 -9.41
C CYS A 289 8.08 -27.43 -8.79
N HIS A 290 9.31 -27.17 -9.17
CA HIS A 290 10.52 -27.82 -8.60
C HIS A 290 10.87 -27.32 -7.20
N LEU A 291 10.28 -26.22 -6.71
CA LEU A 291 10.65 -25.69 -5.40
C LEU A 291 10.36 -26.69 -4.28
N ASN A 292 11.39 -26.97 -3.54
CA ASN A 292 11.35 -27.73 -2.29
C ASN A 292 11.19 -26.77 -1.08
N LYS A 293 11.33 -27.32 0.13
CA LYS A 293 11.25 -26.52 1.34
C LYS A 293 12.31 -25.41 1.37
N MET A 294 11.90 -24.21 1.78
CA MET A 294 12.78 -23.08 2.05
C MET A 294 13.57 -22.58 0.81
N GLN A 295 12.91 -22.45 -0.32
CA GLN A 295 13.50 -21.84 -1.51
C GLN A 295 12.74 -20.58 -1.93
N LEU A 296 13.45 -19.63 -2.54
CA LEU A 296 12.91 -18.39 -3.08
C LEU A 296 13.04 -18.36 -4.61
N PHE A 297 11.97 -18.00 -5.29
CA PHE A 297 11.91 -17.87 -6.73
C PHE A 297 11.18 -16.60 -7.15
N ASN A 298 11.69 -15.92 -8.17
CA ASN A 298 11.12 -14.68 -8.66
C ASN A 298 10.60 -14.84 -10.09
N ILE A 299 9.45 -14.24 -10.38
CA ILE A 299 8.90 -14.09 -11.72
C ILE A 299 8.61 -12.62 -11.94
N THR A 300 9.25 -12.02 -12.93
CA THR A 300 9.05 -10.61 -13.27
C THR A 300 8.75 -10.44 -14.75
N GLY A 301 7.97 -9.43 -15.10
CA GLY A 301 7.68 -9.08 -16.47
C GLY A 301 6.52 -8.10 -16.61
N PRO A 302 6.34 -7.49 -17.79
CA PRO A 302 5.29 -6.54 -18.08
C PRO A 302 3.88 -7.08 -17.82
N PRO A 303 2.87 -6.22 -17.65
CA PRO A 303 1.48 -6.65 -17.64
C PRO A 303 1.09 -7.31 -18.95
N GLY A 304 0.30 -8.38 -18.88
CA GLY A 304 -0.13 -9.11 -20.08
C GLY A 304 0.80 -10.24 -20.53
N THR A 305 1.88 -10.52 -19.80
CA THR A 305 2.79 -11.65 -20.05
C THR A 305 2.31 -12.98 -19.48
N GLY A 306 1.09 -13.06 -18.96
CA GLY A 306 0.50 -14.31 -18.48
C GLY A 306 0.89 -14.74 -17.08
N LYS A 307 1.38 -13.85 -16.20
CA LYS A 307 1.77 -14.16 -14.82
C LYS A 307 0.69 -14.91 -14.05
N SER A 308 -0.57 -14.46 -14.09
CA SER A 308 -1.68 -15.13 -13.41
C SER A 308 -1.99 -16.52 -13.99
N THR A 309 -1.77 -16.73 -15.29
CA THR A 309 -1.93 -18.03 -15.95
C THR A 309 -0.85 -19.03 -15.52
N ILE A 310 0.40 -18.52 -15.35
CA ILE A 310 1.50 -19.31 -14.78
C ILE A 310 1.16 -19.77 -13.36
N VAL A 311 0.63 -18.86 -12.52
CA VAL A 311 0.20 -19.18 -11.14
C VAL A 311 -0.88 -20.25 -11.15
N ASP A 312 -1.89 -20.11 -12.00
CA ASP A 312 -3.00 -21.07 -12.11
C ASP A 312 -2.49 -22.46 -12.50
N CYS A 313 -1.65 -22.56 -13.51
CA CYS A 313 -1.05 -23.82 -13.95
C CYS A 313 -0.16 -24.45 -12.85
N MET A 314 0.76 -23.68 -12.24
CA MET A 314 1.60 -24.15 -11.13
C MET A 314 0.76 -24.66 -9.95
N MET A 315 -0.24 -23.87 -9.56
CA MET A 315 -1.15 -24.22 -8.46
C MET A 315 -1.83 -25.57 -8.73
N GLY A 316 -2.37 -25.76 -9.93
CA GLY A 316 -3.03 -27.01 -10.31
C GLY A 316 -2.12 -28.24 -10.12
N HIS A 317 -0.88 -28.17 -10.60
CA HIS A 317 0.10 -29.25 -10.41
C HIS A 317 0.45 -29.49 -8.94
N MET A 318 0.74 -28.41 -8.19
CA MET A 318 1.14 -28.50 -6.79
C MET A 318 0.04 -29.09 -5.90
N LEU A 319 -1.22 -28.74 -6.16
CA LEU A 319 -2.37 -29.29 -5.43
C LEU A 319 -2.55 -30.79 -5.68
N GLN A 320 -2.35 -31.25 -6.92
CA GLN A 320 -2.34 -32.68 -7.25
C GLN A 320 -1.24 -33.45 -6.51
N LYS A 321 -0.14 -32.77 -6.18
CA LYS A 321 0.95 -33.31 -5.35
C LYS A 321 0.70 -33.15 -3.84
N GLY A 322 -0.51 -32.76 -3.41
CA GLY A 322 -0.91 -32.63 -2.01
C GLY A 322 -0.28 -31.44 -1.28
N LYS A 323 0.31 -30.46 -1.99
CA LYS A 323 0.86 -29.26 -1.35
C LYS A 323 -0.24 -28.28 -0.96
N SER A 324 -0.05 -27.59 0.18
CA SER A 324 -0.91 -26.49 0.63
C SER A 324 -0.29 -25.15 0.21
N ILE A 325 -1.08 -24.28 -0.40
CA ILE A 325 -0.61 -23.06 -1.06
C ILE A 325 -1.33 -21.83 -0.52
N ALA A 326 -0.60 -20.83 -0.04
CA ALA A 326 -1.13 -19.50 0.27
C ALA A 326 -0.83 -18.54 -0.88
N ILE A 327 -1.86 -18.05 -1.53
CA ILE A 327 -1.74 -17.05 -2.62
C ILE A 327 -2.21 -15.70 -2.09
N MET A 328 -1.33 -14.71 -2.12
CA MET A 328 -1.56 -13.43 -1.50
C MET A 328 -1.20 -12.28 -2.44
N ALA A 329 -1.86 -11.13 -2.22
CA ALA A 329 -1.52 -9.88 -2.88
C ALA A 329 -1.55 -8.71 -1.88
N PRO A 330 -0.83 -7.61 -2.12
CA PRO A 330 -0.84 -6.43 -1.26
C PRO A 330 -2.21 -5.78 -1.15
N THR A 331 -3.00 -5.76 -2.23
CA THR A 331 -4.34 -5.14 -2.30
C THR A 331 -5.46 -6.18 -2.36
N GLY A 332 -6.63 -5.80 -1.81
CA GLY A 332 -7.82 -6.67 -1.85
C GLY A 332 -8.30 -6.97 -3.27
N LEU A 333 -8.18 -5.99 -4.15
CA LEU A 333 -8.58 -6.13 -5.54
C LEU A 333 -7.68 -7.10 -6.31
N ALA A 334 -6.35 -6.97 -6.17
CA ALA A 334 -5.41 -7.93 -6.78
C ALA A 334 -5.68 -9.35 -6.27
N GLN A 335 -5.94 -9.50 -4.96
CA GLN A 335 -6.30 -10.79 -4.37
C GLN A 335 -7.60 -11.37 -4.96
N LYS A 336 -8.64 -10.54 -5.16
CA LYS A 336 -9.89 -10.99 -5.80
C LYS A 336 -9.67 -11.39 -7.26
N ASN A 337 -8.90 -10.61 -8.01
CA ASN A 337 -8.57 -10.93 -9.39
C ASN A 337 -7.82 -12.27 -9.50
N LEU A 338 -6.86 -12.51 -8.62
CA LEU A 338 -6.18 -13.81 -8.54
C LEU A 338 -7.16 -14.94 -8.26
N LYS A 339 -7.99 -14.80 -7.23
CA LYS A 339 -8.97 -15.80 -6.87
C LYS A 339 -9.94 -16.12 -8.02
N ASN A 340 -10.34 -15.12 -8.81
CA ASN A 340 -11.25 -15.30 -9.94
C ASN A 340 -10.55 -15.95 -11.15
N ASN A 341 -9.26 -15.72 -11.32
CA ASN A 341 -8.47 -16.24 -12.43
C ASN A 341 -7.94 -17.65 -12.15
N CYS A 342 -7.71 -18.01 -10.90
CA CYS A 342 -7.23 -19.33 -10.50
C CYS A 342 -8.39 -20.31 -10.39
N LYS A 343 -8.31 -21.42 -11.14
CA LYS A 343 -9.30 -22.48 -11.18
C LYS A 343 -8.73 -23.73 -10.53
N TYR A 344 -9.39 -24.24 -9.52
CA TYR A 344 -9.01 -25.49 -8.87
C TYR A 344 -10.24 -26.28 -8.49
N ASP A 345 -10.06 -27.59 -8.39
CA ASP A 345 -11.10 -28.50 -7.94
C ASP A 345 -11.48 -28.23 -6.48
N SER A 346 -12.77 -28.18 -6.19
CA SER A 346 -13.29 -27.96 -4.84
C SER A 346 -12.76 -28.94 -3.79
N ARG A 347 -12.31 -30.12 -4.21
CA ARG A 347 -11.64 -31.11 -3.34
C ARG A 347 -10.37 -30.57 -2.66
N PHE A 348 -9.74 -29.57 -3.26
CA PHE A 348 -8.53 -28.94 -2.74
C PHE A 348 -8.81 -27.63 -1.97
N SER A 349 -10.07 -27.32 -1.65
CA SER A 349 -10.44 -26.07 -0.97
C SER A 349 -9.67 -25.84 0.33
N ASP A 350 -9.40 -26.89 1.10
CA ASP A 350 -8.66 -26.82 2.36
C ASP A 350 -7.13 -26.66 2.17
N ASN A 351 -6.65 -26.89 0.95
CA ASN A 351 -5.24 -26.75 0.60
C ASN A 351 -4.89 -25.40 -0.04
N VAL A 352 -5.88 -24.53 -0.28
CA VAL A 352 -5.66 -23.24 -0.91
C VAL A 352 -6.19 -22.11 -0.05
N MET A 353 -5.35 -21.10 0.19
CA MET A 353 -5.77 -19.88 0.88
C MET A 353 -5.52 -18.67 -0.01
N PHE A 354 -6.57 -17.88 -0.27
CA PHE A 354 -6.47 -16.56 -0.89
C PHE A 354 -6.68 -15.46 0.16
N SER A 355 -5.73 -14.55 0.29
CA SER A 355 -5.81 -13.46 1.26
C SER A 355 -5.06 -12.21 0.79
N THR A 356 -5.39 -11.05 1.38
CA THR A 356 -4.44 -9.95 1.30
C THR A 356 -3.24 -10.24 2.21
N LEU A 357 -2.06 -9.77 1.80
CA LEU A 357 -0.83 -9.98 2.55
C LEU A 357 -0.94 -9.47 4.00
N HIS A 358 -1.52 -8.27 4.17
CA HIS A 358 -1.75 -7.70 5.50
C HIS A 358 -2.66 -8.58 6.38
N ARG A 359 -3.78 -9.08 5.83
CA ARG A 359 -4.69 -9.94 6.59
C ARG A 359 -4.03 -11.25 6.99
N ALA A 360 -3.36 -11.91 6.06
CA ALA A 360 -2.67 -13.17 6.33
C ALA A 360 -1.64 -13.01 7.45
N LEU A 361 -0.76 -12.01 7.35
CA LEU A 361 0.36 -11.83 8.27
C LEU A 361 -0.04 -11.28 9.65
N ASN A 362 -1.07 -10.45 9.72
CA ASN A 362 -1.48 -9.82 10.98
C ASN A 362 -2.54 -10.62 11.75
N PHE A 363 -3.39 -11.38 11.05
CA PHE A 363 -4.50 -12.09 11.66
C PHE A 363 -4.44 -13.60 11.39
N THR A 364 -4.62 -14.03 10.14
CA THR A 364 -4.84 -15.44 9.78
C THR A 364 -3.71 -16.35 10.26
N PHE A 365 -2.46 -15.99 10.01
CA PHE A 365 -1.31 -16.80 10.43
C PHE A 365 -1.00 -16.70 11.93
N LYS A 366 -1.52 -15.70 12.63
CA LYS A 366 -1.35 -15.54 14.07
C LYS A 366 -2.43 -16.27 14.87
N ASP A 367 -3.57 -16.55 14.26
CA ASP A 367 -4.65 -17.28 14.92
C ASP A 367 -4.22 -18.71 15.26
N LYS A 368 -4.24 -19.03 16.54
CA LYS A 368 -3.88 -20.37 17.04
C LYS A 368 -4.90 -21.45 16.62
N LYS A 369 -6.13 -21.05 16.29
CA LYS A 369 -7.18 -21.97 15.79
C LYS A 369 -7.02 -22.29 14.32
N ASN A 370 -6.26 -21.50 13.57
CA ASN A 370 -6.03 -21.74 12.17
C ASN A 370 -5.09 -22.93 11.96
N LYS A 371 -5.61 -23.99 11.36
CA LYS A 371 -4.88 -25.23 11.06
C LYS A 371 -4.12 -25.19 9.73
N PHE A 372 -4.37 -24.18 8.89
CA PHE A 372 -3.73 -24.07 7.58
C PHE A 372 -2.22 -23.79 7.71
N LYS A 373 -1.42 -24.66 7.13
CA LYS A 373 0.04 -24.55 7.10
C LYS A 373 0.52 -24.63 5.65
N PRO A 374 0.91 -23.51 5.04
CA PRO A 374 1.34 -23.51 3.65
C PRO A 374 2.69 -24.24 3.48
N ASN A 375 2.79 -25.05 2.43
CA ASN A 375 4.08 -25.53 1.92
C ASN A 375 4.73 -24.48 1.00
N MET A 376 3.91 -23.63 0.39
CA MET A 376 4.27 -22.60 -0.56
C MET A 376 3.49 -21.32 -0.29
N ILE A 377 4.19 -20.19 -0.33
CA ILE A 377 3.59 -18.85 -0.33
C ILE A 377 3.88 -18.20 -1.68
N ILE A 378 2.85 -17.74 -2.37
CA ILE A 378 2.94 -17.03 -3.65
C ILE A 378 2.44 -15.61 -3.42
N ILE A 379 3.25 -14.61 -3.75
CA ILE A 379 2.88 -13.19 -3.66
C ILE A 379 2.79 -12.62 -5.08
N ASP A 380 1.60 -12.20 -5.48
CA ASP A 380 1.42 -11.41 -6.70
C ASP A 380 1.51 -9.92 -6.39
N GLU A 381 1.79 -9.10 -7.41
CA GLU A 381 2.06 -7.65 -7.30
C GLU A 381 3.15 -7.36 -6.26
N SER A 382 4.22 -8.18 -6.23
CA SER A 382 5.33 -8.07 -5.26
C SER A 382 6.07 -6.73 -5.33
N SER A 383 5.99 -6.00 -6.44
CA SER A 383 6.51 -4.63 -6.58
C SER A 383 5.90 -3.62 -5.60
N MET A 384 4.74 -3.94 -5.01
CA MET A 384 4.07 -3.09 -4.01
C MET A 384 4.43 -3.44 -2.56
N VAL A 385 5.28 -4.45 -2.33
CA VAL A 385 5.64 -4.93 -0.98
C VAL A 385 6.83 -4.15 -0.46
N ASP A 386 6.63 -3.39 0.64
CA ASP A 386 7.68 -2.66 1.32
C ASP A 386 8.55 -3.56 2.22
N LEU A 387 9.67 -3.02 2.70
CA LEU A 387 10.65 -3.76 3.50
C LEU A 387 10.07 -4.26 4.84
N PHE A 388 9.18 -3.50 5.48
CA PHE A 388 8.60 -3.89 6.76
C PHE A 388 7.59 -5.04 6.60
N LEU A 389 6.77 -4.96 5.56
CA LEU A 389 5.82 -6.03 5.23
C LEU A 389 6.54 -7.28 4.76
N PHE A 390 7.63 -7.10 3.99
CA PHE A 390 8.48 -8.18 3.54
C PHE A 390 9.13 -8.93 4.71
N LYS A 391 9.66 -8.22 5.72
CA LYS A 391 10.21 -8.86 6.93
C LYS A 391 9.17 -9.70 7.69
N LYS A 392 7.91 -9.24 7.75
CA LYS A 392 6.82 -10.06 8.33
C LYS A 392 6.54 -11.31 7.51
N LEU A 393 6.59 -11.19 6.18
CA LEU A 393 6.44 -12.32 5.26
C LEU A 393 7.54 -13.36 5.48
N LEU A 394 8.80 -12.94 5.58
CA LEU A 394 9.92 -13.81 5.89
C LEU A 394 9.75 -14.56 7.22
N LYS A 395 9.26 -13.87 8.27
CA LYS A 395 8.95 -14.52 9.55
C LYS A 395 7.87 -15.61 9.40
N ALA A 396 6.89 -15.41 8.54
CA ALA A 396 5.88 -16.43 8.24
C ALA A 396 6.49 -17.61 7.49
N CYS A 397 7.34 -17.36 6.47
CA CYS A 397 8.06 -18.41 5.75
C CYS A 397 8.92 -19.26 6.70
N GLY A 398 9.71 -18.65 7.59
CA GLY A 398 10.52 -19.35 8.58
C GLY A 398 9.68 -20.18 9.56
N ARG A 399 8.55 -19.65 10.02
CA ARG A 399 7.62 -20.35 10.92
C ARG A 399 7.02 -21.61 10.28
N PHE A 400 6.60 -21.51 9.03
CA PHE A 400 5.96 -22.62 8.31
C PHE A 400 6.97 -23.53 7.58
N LYS A 401 8.21 -23.11 7.49
CA LYS A 401 9.26 -23.78 6.70
C LYS A 401 8.82 -23.98 5.25
N CYS A 402 8.28 -22.94 4.64
CA CYS A 402 7.72 -22.98 3.30
C CYS A 402 8.57 -22.19 2.30
N SER A 403 8.46 -22.54 1.02
CA SER A 403 9.07 -21.78 -0.08
C SER A 403 8.27 -20.53 -0.41
N LEU A 404 8.92 -19.57 -1.06
CA LEU A 404 8.37 -18.28 -1.42
C LEU A 404 8.54 -18.04 -2.92
N ILE A 405 7.43 -17.70 -3.60
CA ILE A 405 7.44 -17.21 -4.98
C ILE A 405 6.99 -15.75 -4.96
N LEU A 406 7.83 -14.87 -5.48
CA LEU A 406 7.52 -13.45 -5.67
C LEU A 406 7.23 -13.18 -7.13
N ILE A 407 6.07 -12.60 -7.41
CA ILE A 407 5.60 -12.31 -8.77
C ILE A 407 5.27 -10.82 -8.87
N GLY A 408 5.80 -10.13 -9.89
CA GLY A 408 5.57 -8.71 -10.03
C GLY A 408 6.12 -8.14 -11.33
N ASP A 409 6.28 -6.84 -11.33
CA ASP A 409 6.87 -6.08 -12.42
C ASP A 409 7.74 -4.96 -11.85
N VAL A 410 9.05 -5.07 -12.00
CA VAL A 410 10.03 -4.09 -11.46
C VAL A 410 9.92 -2.71 -12.11
N ASN A 411 9.28 -2.62 -13.28
CA ASN A 411 9.09 -1.35 -14.00
C ASN A 411 7.83 -0.59 -13.53
N GLN A 412 6.95 -1.23 -12.73
CA GLN A 412 5.82 -0.56 -12.12
C GLN A 412 6.22 0.27 -10.90
N LEU A 413 5.27 1.09 -10.41
CA LEU A 413 5.48 1.90 -9.23
C LEU A 413 5.97 1.07 -8.04
N PRO A 414 6.98 1.56 -7.33
CA PRO A 414 7.48 0.93 -6.10
C PRO A 414 6.46 1.06 -4.96
N PRO A 415 6.70 0.40 -3.80
CA PRO A 415 5.87 0.54 -2.62
C PRO A 415 5.76 2.01 -2.17
N ILE A 416 4.68 2.35 -1.48
CA ILE A 416 4.52 3.69 -0.88
C ILE A 416 5.41 3.83 0.37
N SER A 417 5.52 2.75 1.17
CA SER A 417 6.41 2.70 2.34
C SER A 417 7.83 2.34 1.95
N ALA A 418 8.76 2.54 2.88
CA ALA A 418 10.20 2.43 2.63
C ALA A 418 10.66 1.02 2.20
N GLY A 419 11.58 1.00 1.23
CA GLY A 419 12.27 -0.18 0.71
C GLY A 419 11.59 -0.85 -0.48
N ILE A 420 12.43 -1.46 -1.32
CA ILE A 420 12.04 -2.12 -2.60
C ILE A 420 12.57 -3.57 -2.64
N PRO A 421 12.19 -4.43 -1.69
CA PRO A 421 12.82 -5.75 -1.53
C PRO A 421 12.72 -6.62 -2.78
N PHE A 422 11.61 -6.59 -3.51
CA PHE A 422 11.43 -7.38 -4.74
C PHE A 422 12.48 -7.04 -5.81
N GLU A 423 12.63 -5.75 -6.11
CA GLU A 423 13.61 -5.26 -7.07
C GLU A 423 15.05 -5.53 -6.60
N SER A 424 15.33 -5.33 -5.31
CA SER A 424 16.64 -5.59 -4.71
C SER A 424 17.05 -7.05 -4.79
N ILE A 425 16.14 -7.99 -4.53
CA ILE A 425 16.38 -9.43 -4.63
C ILE A 425 16.66 -9.84 -6.07
N ILE A 426 15.91 -9.32 -7.05
CA ILE A 426 16.13 -9.60 -8.46
C ILE A 426 17.51 -9.07 -8.90
N ASN A 427 17.84 -7.84 -8.52
CA ASN A 427 19.10 -7.20 -8.91
C ASN A 427 20.33 -7.81 -8.21
N SER A 428 20.14 -8.53 -7.11
CA SER A 428 21.23 -9.27 -6.46
C SER A 428 21.76 -10.44 -7.30
N ASN A 429 20.93 -10.97 -8.20
CA ASN A 429 21.19 -12.16 -9.03
C ASN A 429 21.48 -13.46 -8.24
N ILE A 430 21.25 -13.47 -6.93
CA ILE A 430 21.48 -14.65 -6.07
C ILE A 430 20.37 -15.68 -6.23
N PHE A 431 19.12 -15.22 -6.33
CA PHE A 431 17.96 -16.09 -6.38
C PHE A 431 17.46 -16.28 -7.82
N LYS A 432 17.03 -17.49 -8.14
CA LYS A 432 16.48 -17.81 -9.47
C LYS A 432 15.37 -16.84 -9.84
N THR A 433 15.49 -16.27 -11.03
CA THR A 433 14.50 -15.33 -11.58
C THR A 433 14.16 -15.73 -13.01
N THR A 434 12.89 -15.74 -13.38
CA THR A 434 12.44 -15.83 -14.75
C THR A 434 11.88 -14.48 -15.20
N PHE A 435 12.41 -13.96 -16.30
CA PHE A 435 11.96 -12.72 -16.94
C PHE A 435 11.00 -13.06 -18.06
N LEU A 436 9.76 -12.56 -17.96
CA LEU A 436 8.75 -12.71 -18.99
C LEU A 436 8.78 -11.47 -19.88
N THR A 437 8.91 -11.66 -21.18
CA THR A 437 9.09 -10.57 -22.14
C THR A 437 7.91 -10.43 -23.09
N ASN A 438 7.24 -11.53 -23.45
CA ASN A 438 6.22 -11.52 -24.49
C ASN A 438 4.86 -11.04 -23.95
N ILE A 439 4.47 -9.82 -24.34
CA ILE A 439 3.18 -9.21 -24.00
C ILE A 439 2.09 -9.75 -24.94
N LYS A 440 1.13 -10.52 -24.38
CA LYS A 440 0.02 -11.13 -25.14
C LYS A 440 -1.29 -10.33 -25.08
N ARG A 441 -1.48 -9.50 -24.05
CA ARG A 441 -2.77 -8.87 -23.76
C ARG A 441 -3.00 -7.58 -24.51
N GLN A 442 -1.94 -6.84 -24.76
CA GLN A 442 -1.98 -5.57 -25.47
C GLN A 442 -1.56 -5.80 -26.92
N ASN A 443 -2.45 -5.50 -27.86
CA ASN A 443 -2.18 -5.64 -29.27
C ASN A 443 -1.69 -4.33 -29.88
N GLY A 444 -0.90 -4.42 -30.93
CA GLY A 444 -0.50 -3.28 -31.77
C GLY A 444 0.38 -2.28 -31.02
N ASN A 445 0.05 -1.00 -31.16
CA ASN A 445 0.89 0.11 -30.76
C ASN A 445 1.13 0.23 -29.23
N LEU A 446 0.17 -0.17 -28.37
CA LEU A 446 0.38 -0.11 -26.91
C LEU A 446 1.50 -1.04 -26.45
N LYS A 447 1.64 -2.22 -27.08
CA LYS A 447 2.77 -3.12 -26.84
C LYS A 447 4.09 -2.42 -27.16
N THR A 448 4.19 -1.82 -28.35
CA THR A 448 5.38 -1.07 -28.77
C THR A 448 5.71 0.10 -27.84
N ILE A 449 4.70 0.85 -27.38
CA ILE A 449 4.89 1.95 -26.43
C ILE A 449 5.45 1.44 -25.09
N ILE A 450 4.92 0.35 -24.55
CA ILE A 450 5.39 -0.25 -23.30
C ILE A 450 6.83 -0.76 -23.46
N GLU A 451 7.16 -1.38 -24.56
CA GLU A 451 8.51 -1.83 -24.88
C GLU A 451 9.49 -0.64 -24.99
N LYS A 452 9.12 0.41 -25.72
CA LYS A 452 9.93 1.64 -25.84
C LYS A 452 10.15 2.36 -24.50
N LEU A 453 9.15 2.38 -23.61
CA LEU A 453 9.31 2.96 -22.27
C LEU A 453 10.43 2.30 -21.46
N ASN A 454 10.73 1.04 -21.72
CA ASN A 454 11.80 0.30 -21.06
C ASN A 454 13.18 0.52 -21.71
N THR A 455 13.25 1.21 -22.86
CA THR A 455 14.51 1.60 -23.49
C THR A 455 15.05 2.94 -22.97
N PRO A 456 16.35 3.24 -23.16
CA PRO A 456 16.92 4.54 -22.79
C PRO A 456 16.30 5.73 -23.52
N ASP A 457 15.90 5.52 -24.78
CA ASP A 457 15.32 6.58 -25.63
C ASP A 457 13.90 6.95 -25.22
N GLY A 458 13.18 6.00 -24.59
CA GLY A 458 11.79 6.19 -24.16
C GLY A 458 10.82 6.30 -25.34
N VAL A 459 9.65 6.89 -25.09
CA VAL A 459 8.63 7.15 -26.12
C VAL A 459 8.66 8.61 -26.56
N HIS A 460 8.37 8.83 -27.85
CA HIS A 460 8.12 10.14 -28.44
C HIS A 460 6.60 10.40 -28.52
N TYR A 461 6.21 11.66 -28.62
CA TYR A 461 4.78 12.00 -28.75
C TYR A 461 4.16 11.45 -30.02
N ASP A 462 4.95 11.30 -31.09
CA ASP A 462 4.51 10.71 -32.37
C ASP A 462 4.13 9.24 -32.26
N ASP A 463 4.62 8.54 -31.22
CA ASP A 463 4.20 7.19 -30.90
C ASP A 463 2.72 7.12 -30.45
N PHE A 464 2.15 8.27 -30.07
CA PHE A 464 0.75 8.42 -29.67
C PHE A 464 -0.16 8.96 -30.77
N ASP A 465 0.34 9.14 -31.98
CA ASP A 465 -0.47 9.62 -33.10
C ASP A 465 -0.99 8.44 -33.96
N ASN A 466 -1.96 7.72 -33.38
CA ASN A 466 -2.62 6.59 -34.04
C ASN A 466 -4.02 6.31 -33.49
N ALA A 467 -4.69 5.33 -34.12
CA ALA A 467 -6.08 4.99 -33.76
C ALA A 467 -6.29 4.55 -32.30
N HIS A 468 -5.26 4.01 -31.65
CA HIS A 468 -5.34 3.41 -30.31
C HIS A 468 -4.58 4.19 -29.24
N SER A 469 -3.77 5.18 -29.60
CA SER A 469 -3.09 6.03 -28.65
C SER A 469 -2.94 7.44 -29.20
N MET A 470 -3.35 8.43 -28.41
CA MET A 470 -3.38 9.81 -28.85
C MET A 470 -2.87 10.74 -27.76
N PHE A 471 -2.04 11.71 -28.15
CA PHE A 471 -1.63 12.81 -27.29
C PHE A 471 -2.44 14.07 -27.63
N ILE A 472 -3.11 14.65 -26.64
CA ILE A 472 -3.92 15.87 -26.80
C ILE A 472 -3.42 16.91 -25.81
N GLU A 473 -3.00 18.06 -26.32
CA GLU A 473 -2.49 19.14 -25.48
C GLU A 473 -3.63 19.83 -24.71
N ALA A 474 -3.44 20.02 -23.39
CA ALA A 474 -4.33 20.70 -22.51
C ALA A 474 -3.54 21.30 -21.32
N LYS A 475 -3.79 22.56 -20.98
CA LYS A 475 -3.04 23.28 -19.93
C LYS A 475 -3.94 23.94 -18.90
N THR A 476 -5.14 24.35 -19.28
CA THR A 476 -6.11 25.04 -18.41
C THR A 476 -7.20 24.08 -17.93
N PRO A 477 -7.92 24.42 -16.85
CA PRO A 477 -9.09 23.64 -16.41
C PRO A 477 -10.13 23.47 -17.52
N GLU A 478 -10.38 24.50 -18.32
CA GLU A 478 -11.33 24.51 -19.43
C GLU A 478 -10.89 23.59 -20.57
N ASP A 479 -9.58 23.54 -20.87
CA ASP A 479 -9.02 22.59 -21.82
C ASP A 479 -9.25 21.13 -21.37
N PHE A 480 -8.96 20.85 -20.09
CA PHE A 480 -9.19 19.50 -19.54
C PHE A 480 -10.66 19.12 -19.62
N GLU A 481 -11.59 20.01 -19.24
CA GLU A 481 -13.02 19.74 -19.31
C GLU A 481 -13.48 19.47 -20.75
N ARG A 482 -13.07 20.30 -21.70
CA ARG A 482 -13.40 20.16 -23.12
C ARG A 482 -12.88 18.85 -23.69
N VAL A 483 -11.59 18.59 -23.55
CA VAL A 483 -10.93 17.42 -24.13
C VAL A 483 -11.45 16.12 -23.52
N ILE A 484 -11.61 16.06 -22.20
CA ILE A 484 -12.17 14.89 -21.53
C ILE A 484 -13.60 14.64 -22.00
N THR A 485 -14.41 15.70 -22.13
CA THR A 485 -15.79 15.58 -22.62
C THR A 485 -15.83 15.00 -24.03
N GLU A 486 -14.97 15.46 -24.93
CA GLU A 486 -14.85 14.94 -26.31
C GLU A 486 -14.47 13.47 -26.34
N ILE A 487 -13.42 13.09 -25.57
CA ILE A 487 -12.99 11.69 -25.49
C ILE A 487 -14.10 10.79 -24.93
N TYR A 488 -14.72 11.19 -23.82
CA TYR A 488 -15.78 10.39 -23.20
C TYR A 488 -16.99 10.24 -24.12
N LYS A 489 -17.43 11.29 -24.81
CA LYS A 489 -18.51 11.21 -25.80
C LYS A 489 -18.17 10.21 -26.92
N LYS A 490 -16.95 10.28 -27.45
CA LYS A 490 -16.47 9.37 -28.50
C LYS A 490 -16.45 7.91 -28.03
N GLU A 491 -15.80 7.66 -26.88
CA GLU A 491 -15.59 6.30 -26.37
C GLU A 491 -16.88 5.65 -25.85
N MET A 492 -17.77 6.44 -25.25
CA MET A 492 -19.07 5.94 -24.74
C MET A 492 -20.06 5.54 -25.85
N MET A 493 -19.80 5.92 -27.10
CA MET A 493 -20.58 5.43 -28.25
C MET A 493 -20.29 3.95 -28.56
N GLN A 494 -19.19 3.40 -28.06
CA GLN A 494 -18.84 2.00 -28.26
C GLN A 494 -19.60 1.12 -27.25
N GLU A 495 -20.15 0.01 -27.72
CA GLU A 495 -20.83 -0.95 -26.87
C GLU A 495 -19.86 -1.55 -25.85
N GLY A 496 -20.29 -1.57 -24.57
CA GLY A 496 -19.44 -2.07 -23.49
C GLY A 496 -18.27 -1.17 -23.09
N ALA A 497 -18.34 0.14 -23.38
CA ALA A 497 -17.28 1.12 -23.08
C ALA A 497 -16.84 1.08 -21.62
N ASP A 498 -15.59 0.65 -21.36
CA ASP A 498 -14.95 0.61 -20.05
C ASP A 498 -13.80 1.63 -20.01
N ILE A 499 -14.17 2.91 -19.83
CA ILE A 499 -13.27 4.06 -19.81
C ILE A 499 -13.04 4.56 -18.39
N HIS A 500 -11.79 4.93 -18.07
CA HIS A 500 -11.41 5.52 -16.80
C HIS A 500 -10.33 6.59 -16.96
N THR A 501 -10.41 7.65 -16.14
CA THR A 501 -9.41 8.72 -16.12
C THR A 501 -8.44 8.53 -14.97
N MET A 502 -7.15 8.62 -15.28
CA MET A 502 -6.08 8.56 -14.29
C MET A 502 -5.32 9.88 -14.21
N CYS A 503 -5.01 10.31 -13.01
CA CYS A 503 -4.17 11.46 -12.75
C CYS A 503 -3.16 11.19 -11.64
N VAL A 504 -2.23 12.11 -11.47
CA VAL A 504 -1.08 11.92 -10.58
C VAL A 504 -1.41 12.36 -9.15
N GLN A 505 -2.24 13.39 -9.00
CA GLN A 505 -2.59 14.01 -7.72
C GLN A 505 -4.10 14.09 -7.48
N LYS A 506 -4.50 14.27 -6.20
CA LYS A 506 -5.91 14.35 -5.83
C LYS A 506 -6.49 15.74 -6.00
N ASN A 507 -5.81 16.79 -5.52
CA ASN A 507 -6.40 18.08 -5.15
C ASN A 507 -5.98 19.28 -6.01
N LYS A 508 -5.27 19.09 -7.13
CA LYS A 508 -4.83 20.17 -8.02
C LYS A 508 -5.58 20.17 -9.35
N THR A 509 -5.39 21.19 -10.16
CA THR A 509 -5.92 21.26 -11.54
C THR A 509 -5.58 20.00 -12.32
N GLY A 510 -6.57 19.37 -12.94
CA GLY A 510 -6.42 18.07 -13.58
C GLY A 510 -6.26 16.90 -12.59
N GLY A 511 -6.53 17.11 -11.30
CA GLY A 511 -6.51 16.08 -10.27
C GLY A 511 -7.86 15.38 -10.10
N VAL A 512 -7.87 14.32 -9.30
CA VAL A 512 -9.05 13.45 -9.07
C VAL A 512 -10.29 14.24 -8.68
N ALA A 513 -10.14 15.21 -7.77
CA ALA A 513 -11.26 15.98 -7.25
C ALA A 513 -11.87 16.94 -8.28
N ALA A 514 -11.03 17.51 -9.15
CA ALA A 514 -11.50 18.39 -10.23
C ALA A 514 -12.21 17.60 -11.35
N LEU A 515 -11.76 16.37 -11.62
CA LEU A 515 -12.22 15.57 -12.75
C LEU A 515 -13.46 14.73 -12.45
N ASN A 516 -13.64 14.27 -11.20
CA ASN A 516 -14.80 13.45 -10.85
C ASN A 516 -16.15 14.12 -11.17
N PRO A 517 -16.40 15.41 -10.82
CA PRO A 517 -17.65 16.07 -11.15
C PRO A 517 -17.91 16.20 -12.67
N ILE A 518 -16.85 16.44 -13.45
CA ILE A 518 -16.95 16.55 -14.91
C ILE A 518 -17.40 15.22 -15.50
N ILE A 519 -16.71 14.14 -15.11
CA ILE A 519 -16.97 12.80 -15.64
C ILE A 519 -18.30 12.24 -15.10
N GLN A 520 -18.68 12.57 -13.87
CA GLN A 520 -19.98 12.23 -13.30
C GLN A 520 -21.12 12.72 -14.20
N LYS A 521 -21.11 14.01 -14.58
CA LYS A 521 -22.10 14.58 -15.48
C LYS A 521 -22.20 13.85 -16.83
N LEU A 522 -21.10 13.28 -17.31
CA LEU A 522 -21.06 12.53 -18.56
C LEU A 522 -21.56 11.09 -18.40
N LYS A 523 -21.18 10.41 -17.32
CA LYS A 523 -21.49 8.98 -17.08
C LYS A 523 -22.80 8.76 -16.34
N ASN A 524 -23.22 9.73 -15.53
CA ASN A 524 -24.43 9.67 -14.73
C ASN A 524 -25.27 10.95 -14.85
N PRO A 525 -25.67 11.36 -16.09
CA PRO A 525 -26.34 12.65 -16.35
C PRO A 525 -27.75 12.77 -15.76
N ARG A 526 -28.37 11.66 -15.37
CA ARG A 526 -29.74 11.59 -14.84
C ARG A 526 -29.81 11.18 -13.37
N GLY A 527 -28.67 11.03 -12.71
CA GLY A 527 -28.63 10.68 -11.29
C GLY A 527 -29.23 11.80 -10.45
N GLU A 528 -30.20 11.47 -9.60
CA GLU A 528 -30.77 12.42 -8.63
C GLU A 528 -29.74 12.66 -7.51
N GLU A 529 -29.69 13.91 -7.02
CA GLU A 529 -28.81 14.27 -5.91
C GLU A 529 -29.22 13.53 -4.63
N LEU A 530 -28.26 12.84 -4.01
CA LEU A 530 -28.45 12.14 -2.75
C LEU A 530 -27.99 12.99 -1.56
N PHE A 531 -26.73 13.36 -1.55
CA PHE A 531 -26.13 14.20 -0.51
C PHE A 531 -24.78 14.76 -0.94
N VAL A 532 -24.33 15.76 -0.19
CA VAL A 532 -23.05 16.43 -0.42
C VAL A 532 -22.02 15.95 0.58
N LYS A 533 -20.93 15.32 0.10
CA LYS A 533 -19.74 15.02 0.89
C LYS A 533 -18.92 16.28 1.05
N ARG A 534 -18.68 16.68 2.31
CA ARG A 534 -17.84 17.82 2.65
C ARG A 534 -16.36 17.46 2.54
N PRO A 535 -15.47 18.48 2.43
CA PRO A 535 -14.04 18.22 2.47
C PRO A 535 -13.64 17.44 3.70
N ASP A 536 -12.83 16.41 3.49
CA ASP A 536 -12.23 15.60 4.56
C ASP A 536 -10.74 15.89 4.61
N TYR A 537 -10.37 16.84 5.45
CA TYR A 537 -8.99 17.28 5.62
C TYR A 537 -8.09 16.21 6.23
N GLU A 538 -8.65 15.29 7.00
CA GLU A 538 -7.89 14.19 7.62
C GLU A 538 -7.45 13.15 6.60
N ASN A 539 -8.30 12.85 5.61
CA ASN A 539 -8.00 11.92 4.52
C ASN A 539 -7.47 12.62 3.26
N GLY A 540 -7.18 13.93 3.35
CA GLY A 540 -6.61 14.71 2.26
C GLY A 540 -7.58 14.93 1.10
N TYR A 541 -8.89 14.88 1.34
CA TYR A 541 -9.91 15.22 0.37
C TYR A 541 -10.38 16.65 0.61
N LEU A 542 -9.87 17.59 -0.19
CA LEU A 542 -10.05 19.03 0.04
C LEU A 542 -11.26 19.64 -0.69
N HIS A 543 -12.05 18.83 -1.41
CA HIS A 543 -13.11 19.31 -2.25
C HIS A 543 -14.48 18.76 -1.82
N THR A 544 -15.52 19.56 -2.04
CA THR A 544 -16.91 19.14 -1.92
C THR A 544 -17.28 18.26 -3.12
N TYR A 545 -18.00 17.17 -2.88
CA TYR A 545 -18.52 16.30 -3.92
C TYR A 545 -19.98 15.96 -3.65
N THR A 546 -20.83 16.06 -4.68
CA THR A 546 -22.23 15.67 -4.59
C THR A 546 -22.41 14.25 -5.13
N PHE A 547 -22.87 13.34 -4.27
CA PHE A 547 -23.23 11.99 -4.68
C PHE A 547 -24.62 11.99 -5.30
N HIS A 548 -24.79 11.24 -6.38
CA HIS A 548 -26.05 11.04 -7.09
C HIS A 548 -26.42 9.56 -7.12
N GLU A 549 -27.70 9.29 -7.27
CA GLU A 549 -28.23 7.95 -7.47
C GLU A 549 -27.53 7.24 -8.65
N GLY A 550 -26.99 6.04 -8.40
CA GLY A 550 -26.24 5.28 -9.39
C GLY A 550 -24.77 5.68 -9.58
N ASP A 551 -24.23 6.59 -8.77
CA ASP A 551 -22.82 6.99 -8.88
C ASP A 551 -21.86 5.82 -8.67
N LEU A 552 -20.80 5.81 -9.49
CA LEU A 552 -19.71 4.88 -9.36
C LEU A 552 -18.83 5.26 -8.16
N VAL A 553 -18.67 4.32 -7.23
CA VAL A 553 -17.89 4.51 -6.00
C VAL A 553 -16.86 3.41 -5.81
N ILE A 554 -15.78 3.74 -5.11
CA ILE A 554 -14.76 2.79 -4.68
C ILE A 554 -14.64 2.81 -3.15
N ARG A 555 -14.55 1.64 -2.55
CA ARG A 555 -14.30 1.51 -1.12
C ARG A 555 -12.85 1.87 -0.80
N THR A 556 -12.65 2.61 0.28
CA THR A 556 -11.32 3.10 0.70
C THR A 556 -10.76 2.39 1.93
N GLU A 557 -11.60 1.65 2.65
CA GLU A 557 -11.25 0.92 3.87
C GLU A 557 -11.61 -0.57 3.77
N ASN A 558 -10.86 -1.41 4.48
CA ASN A 558 -11.19 -2.82 4.62
C ASN A 558 -12.22 -3.03 5.74
N ASP A 559 -13.23 -3.85 5.48
CA ASP A 559 -14.18 -4.30 6.49
C ASP A 559 -14.13 -5.83 6.61
N TYR A 560 -13.72 -6.31 7.76
CA TYR A 560 -13.56 -7.72 8.09
C TYR A 560 -14.60 -8.20 9.14
N LYS A 561 -15.65 -7.40 9.43
CA LYS A 561 -16.64 -7.73 10.47
C LYS A 561 -17.43 -8.99 10.13
N ASP A 562 -17.69 -9.20 8.85
CA ASP A 562 -18.37 -10.40 8.34
C ASP A 562 -17.37 -11.26 7.57
N GLU A 563 -16.98 -12.42 8.14
CA GLU A 563 -16.03 -13.35 7.53
C GLU A 563 -16.52 -13.92 6.19
N ASN A 564 -17.84 -14.06 6.04
CA ASN A 564 -18.45 -14.57 4.81
C ASN A 564 -18.61 -13.50 3.74
N ASN A 565 -18.50 -12.22 4.11
CA ASN A 565 -18.70 -11.08 3.22
C ASN A 565 -17.63 -10.00 3.41
N VAL A 566 -16.39 -10.41 3.34
CA VAL A 566 -15.23 -9.51 3.49
C VAL A 566 -15.25 -8.45 2.39
N ARG A 567 -15.24 -7.18 2.79
CA ARG A 567 -15.17 -6.02 1.91
C ARG A 567 -13.78 -5.42 2.01
N VAL A 568 -13.20 -5.09 0.87
CA VAL A 568 -11.80 -4.67 0.83
C VAL A 568 -11.65 -3.30 0.18
N ASN A 569 -10.60 -2.60 0.58
CA ASN A 569 -10.17 -1.38 -0.09
C ASN A 569 -9.92 -1.68 -1.58
N GLY A 570 -10.59 -0.93 -2.45
CA GLY A 570 -10.57 -1.13 -3.89
C GLY A 570 -11.85 -1.78 -4.46
N ASP A 571 -12.79 -2.25 -3.62
CA ASP A 571 -14.07 -2.73 -4.11
C ASP A 571 -14.87 -1.61 -4.78
N ILE A 572 -15.32 -1.87 -6.01
CA ILE A 572 -16.04 -0.91 -6.86
C ILE A 572 -17.51 -1.30 -6.91
N GLY A 573 -18.38 -0.30 -6.79
CA GLY A 573 -19.83 -0.50 -6.86
C GLY A 573 -20.56 0.77 -7.27
N THR A 574 -21.88 0.70 -7.26
CA THR A 574 -22.77 1.86 -7.46
C THR A 574 -23.57 2.11 -6.21
N ILE A 575 -23.75 3.42 -5.88
CA ILE A 575 -24.52 3.82 -4.70
C ILE A 575 -26.00 4.02 -5.06
N HIS A 576 -26.89 3.54 -4.19
CA HIS A 576 -28.32 3.62 -4.35
C HIS A 576 -28.99 4.00 -3.03
N GLU A 577 -30.01 4.88 -3.08
CA GLU A 577 -30.78 5.29 -1.92
C GLU A 577 -31.95 4.32 -1.66
N THR A 578 -32.25 4.08 -0.39
CA THR A 578 -33.42 3.32 0.06
C THR A 578 -34.21 4.17 1.06
N LYS A 579 -35.46 4.49 0.74
CA LYS A 579 -36.37 5.26 1.59
C LYS A 579 -37.27 4.30 2.38
N THR A 580 -37.20 4.34 3.70
CA THR A 580 -38.02 3.50 4.58
C THR A 580 -38.93 4.37 5.43
N LYS A 581 -40.23 4.15 5.35
CA LYS A 581 -41.21 4.84 6.20
C LYS A 581 -41.22 4.21 7.60
N VAL A 582 -40.92 4.99 8.63
CA VAL A 582 -40.85 4.55 10.03
C VAL A 582 -41.79 5.37 10.87
N LYS A 583 -42.57 4.73 11.73
CA LYS A 583 -43.41 5.43 12.72
C LYS A 583 -42.61 5.60 14.02
N ARG A 584 -42.40 6.85 14.43
CA ARG A 584 -41.82 7.20 15.75
C ARG A 584 -42.76 8.14 16.48
N ASN A 585 -43.15 7.79 17.71
CA ASN A 585 -44.08 8.57 18.54
C ASN A 585 -45.39 8.96 17.80
N GLY A 586 -45.97 8.03 17.03
CA GLY A 586 -47.22 8.24 16.29
C GLY A 586 -47.10 9.06 15.00
N ARG A 587 -45.92 9.62 14.68
CA ARG A 587 -45.65 10.39 13.46
C ARG A 587 -44.90 9.56 12.43
N ASN A 588 -45.20 9.78 11.16
CA ASN A 588 -44.50 9.14 10.04
C ASN A 588 -43.19 9.90 9.75
N PHE A 589 -42.07 9.19 9.71
CA PHE A 589 -40.75 9.68 9.29
C PHE A 589 -40.27 8.86 8.09
N THR A 590 -39.47 9.46 7.25
CA THR A 590 -38.75 8.76 6.22
C THR A 590 -37.27 8.64 6.64
N ASP A 591 -36.83 7.42 6.88
CA ASP A 591 -35.41 7.13 7.12
C ASP A 591 -34.73 6.85 5.78
N TYR A 592 -33.60 7.48 5.55
CA TYR A 592 -32.78 7.32 4.36
C TYR A 592 -31.60 6.41 4.70
N THR A 593 -31.45 5.33 3.96
CA THR A 593 -30.29 4.44 4.01
C THR A 593 -29.77 4.25 2.60
N TYR A 594 -28.49 3.85 2.51
CA TYR A 594 -27.84 3.64 1.23
C TYR A 594 -27.43 2.20 1.05
N THR A 595 -27.43 1.76 -0.19
CA THR A 595 -26.96 0.44 -0.62
C THR A 595 -25.85 0.64 -1.63
N VAL A 596 -24.71 0.01 -1.43
CA VAL A 596 -23.66 -0.09 -2.45
C VAL A 596 -23.75 -1.45 -3.11
N ARG A 597 -24.06 -1.46 -4.41
CA ARG A 597 -24.08 -2.67 -5.26
C ARG A 597 -22.71 -2.86 -5.87
N TYR A 598 -22.00 -3.86 -5.39
CA TYR A 598 -20.67 -4.14 -5.90
C TYR A 598 -20.69 -4.89 -7.24
N GLN A 599 -19.70 -4.63 -8.09
CA GLN A 599 -19.51 -5.34 -9.36
C GLN A 599 -19.37 -6.87 -9.18
N THR A 600 -19.05 -7.31 -7.97
CA THR A 600 -18.98 -8.74 -7.59
C THR A 600 -20.33 -9.38 -7.31
N GLY A 601 -21.43 -8.66 -7.48
CA GLY A 601 -22.80 -9.14 -7.27
C GLY A 601 -23.25 -9.23 -5.81
N LYS A 602 -22.49 -8.70 -4.87
CA LYS A 602 -22.85 -8.63 -3.44
C LYS A 602 -23.21 -7.20 -3.08
N ASP A 603 -24.33 -6.99 -2.39
CA ASP A 603 -24.81 -5.69 -1.94
C ASP A 603 -24.36 -5.41 -0.50
N GLU A 604 -24.03 -4.16 -0.21
CA GLU A 604 -23.89 -3.63 1.15
C GLU A 604 -25.05 -2.69 1.44
N LYS A 605 -25.94 -3.12 2.35
CA LYS A 605 -27.22 -2.44 2.60
C LYS A 605 -27.24 -1.75 3.97
N GLY A 606 -28.11 -0.76 4.12
CA GLY A 606 -28.38 -0.08 5.39
C GLY A 606 -27.27 0.88 5.82
N LEU A 607 -26.48 1.36 4.88
CA LEU A 607 -25.42 2.34 5.14
C LEU A 607 -26.02 3.72 5.44
N THR A 608 -25.43 4.43 6.38
CA THR A 608 -25.74 5.84 6.64
C THR A 608 -24.91 6.75 5.74
N VAL A 609 -25.24 8.04 5.68
CA VAL A 609 -24.39 9.05 5.02
C VAL A 609 -22.97 9.02 5.57
N GLY A 610 -22.82 8.89 6.91
CA GLY A 610 -21.51 8.82 7.55
C GLY A 610 -20.70 7.61 7.09
N ASP A 611 -21.33 6.42 6.98
CA ASP A 611 -20.65 5.22 6.48
C ASP A 611 -20.15 5.40 5.03
N ILE A 612 -20.95 6.11 4.19
CA ILE A 612 -20.52 6.41 2.82
C ILE A 612 -19.39 7.45 2.82
N GLU A 613 -19.51 8.52 3.62
CA GLU A 613 -18.47 9.55 3.70
C GLU A 613 -17.12 8.96 4.18
N ASP A 614 -17.14 8.05 5.14
CA ASP A 614 -15.94 7.44 5.73
C ASP A 614 -15.29 6.39 4.81
N ALA A 615 -16.11 5.51 4.22
CA ALA A 615 -15.61 4.32 3.55
C ALA A 615 -15.60 4.39 2.01
N PHE A 616 -16.17 5.43 1.39
CA PHE A 616 -16.28 5.48 -0.06
C PHE A 616 -15.83 6.81 -0.67
N MET A 617 -15.35 6.72 -1.89
CA MET A 617 -15.02 7.86 -2.74
C MET A 617 -15.63 7.70 -4.13
N PRO A 618 -15.93 8.82 -4.84
CA PRO A 618 -16.24 8.76 -6.27
C PRO A 618 -15.12 8.08 -7.06
N PHE A 619 -15.48 7.31 -8.07
CA PHE A 619 -14.52 6.52 -8.86
C PHE A 619 -14.67 6.72 -10.37
N TYR A 620 -14.86 7.96 -10.81
CA TYR A 620 -14.82 8.32 -12.23
C TYR A 620 -13.39 8.66 -12.69
N ALA A 621 -12.63 9.30 -11.80
CA ALA A 621 -11.20 9.51 -11.93
C ALA A 621 -10.48 9.01 -10.67
N SER A 622 -9.23 8.58 -10.83
CA SER A 622 -8.41 8.10 -9.71
C SER A 622 -6.92 8.37 -9.91
N SER A 623 -6.14 8.22 -8.84
CA SER A 623 -4.68 8.26 -8.98
C SER A 623 -4.16 6.97 -9.63
N VAL A 624 -2.98 7.05 -10.27
CA VAL A 624 -2.30 5.88 -10.84
C VAL A 624 -2.09 4.79 -9.79
N HIS A 625 -1.71 5.15 -8.57
CA HIS A 625 -1.56 4.19 -7.46
C HIS A 625 -2.86 3.44 -7.14
N LYS A 626 -4.01 4.11 -7.19
CA LYS A 626 -5.30 3.49 -6.90
C LYS A 626 -5.74 2.51 -8.00
N MET A 627 -5.19 2.68 -9.22
CA MET A 627 -5.44 1.79 -10.35
C MET A 627 -4.53 0.55 -10.38
N GLN A 628 -3.55 0.43 -9.49
CA GLN A 628 -2.74 -0.79 -9.41
C GLN A 628 -3.64 -2.00 -9.09
N GLY A 629 -3.44 -3.09 -9.83
CA GLY A 629 -4.31 -4.27 -9.80
C GLY A 629 -5.60 -4.16 -10.64
N LEU A 630 -5.94 -2.97 -11.17
CA LEU A 630 -7.07 -2.75 -12.10
C LEU A 630 -6.60 -2.62 -13.55
N GLN A 631 -7.54 -2.82 -14.48
CA GLN A 631 -7.34 -2.57 -15.91
C GLN A 631 -8.64 -2.08 -16.55
N LYS A 632 -8.50 -1.28 -17.60
CA LYS A 632 -9.60 -0.72 -18.36
C LYS A 632 -9.35 -0.84 -19.86
N THR A 633 -10.42 -0.89 -20.63
CA THR A 633 -10.31 -0.91 -22.10
C THR A 633 -9.73 0.40 -22.58
N THR A 634 -10.25 1.53 -22.09
CA THR A 634 -9.78 2.87 -22.41
C THR A 634 -9.29 3.60 -21.15
N ILE A 635 -8.10 4.19 -21.25
CA ILE A 635 -7.51 5.03 -20.22
C ILE A 635 -7.26 6.44 -20.75
N VAL A 636 -7.66 7.44 -19.96
CA VAL A 636 -7.31 8.85 -20.16
C VAL A 636 -6.31 9.24 -19.08
N PHE A 637 -5.06 9.45 -19.44
CA PHE A 637 -4.00 9.82 -18.49
C PHE A 637 -3.72 11.31 -18.51
N ILE A 638 -3.88 11.98 -17.37
CA ILE A 638 -3.75 13.43 -17.24
C ILE A 638 -2.36 13.84 -16.81
N VAL A 639 -1.73 14.70 -17.61
CA VAL A 639 -0.39 15.27 -17.42
C VAL A 639 -0.52 16.78 -17.20
N SER A 640 -1.03 17.18 -16.04
CA SER A 640 -1.24 18.60 -15.72
C SER A 640 0.06 19.29 -15.30
N PRO A 641 0.33 20.55 -15.73
CA PRO A 641 1.44 21.35 -15.21
C PRO A 641 1.43 21.51 -13.68
N ALA A 642 0.25 21.49 -13.07
CA ALA A 642 0.11 21.51 -11.61
C ALA A 642 0.68 20.27 -10.91
N HIS A 643 0.94 19.20 -11.66
CA HIS A 643 1.51 17.95 -11.18
C HIS A 643 3.03 17.83 -11.39
N ASN A 644 3.71 18.93 -11.75
CA ASN A 644 5.13 18.94 -12.14
C ASN A 644 6.03 18.18 -11.14
N TYR A 645 5.87 18.37 -9.84
CA TYR A 645 6.69 17.70 -8.83
C TYR A 645 6.63 16.17 -8.93
N CYS A 646 5.45 15.59 -9.13
CA CYS A 646 5.28 14.14 -9.23
C CYS A 646 5.72 13.57 -10.59
N LEU A 647 5.73 14.42 -11.63
CA LEU A 647 6.09 14.05 -13.00
C LEU A 647 7.56 14.35 -13.35
N THR A 648 8.34 14.86 -12.39
CA THR A 648 9.76 15.15 -12.56
C THR A 648 10.64 14.56 -11.45
N ASN A 649 10.04 13.75 -10.57
CA ASN A 649 10.77 13.01 -9.56
C ASN A 649 11.31 11.69 -10.12
N GLU A 650 12.09 11.00 -9.31
CA GLU A 650 12.72 9.74 -9.65
C GLU A 650 11.74 8.60 -10.04
N ASN A 651 10.50 8.63 -9.56
CA ASN A 651 9.49 7.61 -9.85
C ASN A 651 8.62 7.93 -11.07
N SER A 652 8.83 9.08 -11.72
CA SER A 652 7.95 9.57 -12.77
C SER A 652 7.90 8.62 -13.99
N LYS A 653 9.02 8.02 -14.38
CA LYS A 653 9.06 7.01 -15.44
C LYS A 653 8.22 5.77 -15.09
N LYS A 654 8.40 5.23 -13.87
CA LYS A 654 7.60 4.10 -13.37
C LYS A 654 6.11 4.45 -13.25
N LEU A 655 5.80 5.71 -12.94
CA LEU A 655 4.42 6.21 -12.88
C LEU A 655 3.75 6.22 -14.26
N VAL A 656 4.43 6.77 -15.28
CA VAL A 656 3.95 6.77 -16.67
C VAL A 656 3.79 5.34 -17.18
N TYR A 657 4.79 4.50 -16.96
CA TYR A 657 4.74 3.07 -17.30
C TYR A 657 3.55 2.36 -16.66
N THR A 658 3.34 2.58 -15.35
CA THR A 658 2.21 1.97 -14.62
C THR A 658 0.89 2.44 -15.22
N ALA A 659 0.75 3.74 -15.56
CA ALA A 659 -0.47 4.27 -16.14
C ALA A 659 -0.79 3.60 -17.50
N ILE A 660 0.17 3.51 -18.41
CA ILE A 660 -0.01 2.87 -19.72
C ILE A 660 -0.33 1.38 -19.56
N SER A 661 0.34 0.72 -18.63
CA SER A 661 0.18 -0.71 -18.36
C SER A 661 -1.23 -1.10 -17.86
N ARG A 662 -2.04 -0.14 -17.40
CA ARG A 662 -3.45 -0.36 -17.02
C ARG A 662 -4.42 -0.38 -18.19
N CYS A 663 -3.97 0.04 -19.39
CA CYS A 663 -4.77 0.10 -20.60
C CYS A 663 -4.75 -1.24 -21.37
N ARG A 664 -5.91 -1.62 -21.93
CA ARG A 664 -6.03 -2.80 -22.80
C ARG A 664 -6.07 -2.44 -24.29
N ALA A 665 -6.73 -1.32 -24.64
CA ALA A 665 -6.97 -0.95 -26.04
C ALA A 665 -6.61 0.51 -26.34
N ASN A 666 -7.34 1.50 -25.82
CA ASN A 666 -7.20 2.90 -26.20
C ASN A 666 -6.58 3.74 -25.08
N PHE A 667 -5.45 4.39 -25.36
CA PHE A 667 -4.72 5.20 -24.38
C PHE A 667 -4.61 6.65 -24.84
N TYR A 668 -5.22 7.55 -24.09
CA TYR A 668 -5.16 8.99 -24.33
C TYR A 668 -4.25 9.65 -23.30
N VAL A 669 -3.26 10.42 -23.74
CA VAL A 669 -2.49 11.32 -22.89
C VAL A 669 -3.02 12.73 -23.08
N VAL A 670 -3.51 13.35 -22.01
CA VAL A 670 -4.09 14.70 -22.07
C VAL A 670 -3.30 15.62 -21.14
N GLY A 671 -2.65 16.65 -21.71
CA GLY A 671 -1.91 17.61 -20.89
C GLY A 671 -0.70 18.25 -21.54
N ASP A 672 0.33 18.55 -20.73
CA ASP A 672 1.55 19.22 -21.16
C ASP A 672 2.56 18.26 -21.78
N LYS A 673 2.88 18.50 -23.05
CA LYS A 673 3.81 17.70 -23.84
C LYS A 673 5.23 17.68 -23.26
N SER A 674 5.73 18.84 -22.85
CA SER A 674 7.10 18.96 -22.35
C SER A 674 7.26 18.21 -21.01
N LEU A 675 6.25 18.29 -20.17
CA LEU A 675 6.22 17.61 -18.89
C LEU A 675 6.11 16.08 -19.04
N PHE A 676 5.30 15.62 -20.01
CA PHE A 676 5.22 14.20 -20.34
C PHE A 676 6.58 13.63 -20.79
N LEU A 677 7.27 14.33 -21.69
CA LEU A 677 8.60 13.92 -22.17
C LEU A 677 9.65 13.92 -21.05
N LYS A 678 9.57 14.88 -20.12
CA LYS A 678 10.42 14.88 -18.92
C LYS A 678 10.12 13.69 -18.01
N ALA A 679 8.83 13.41 -17.77
CA ALA A 679 8.40 12.34 -16.87
C ALA A 679 8.92 10.97 -17.31
N GLN A 680 8.87 10.67 -18.58
CA GLN A 680 9.28 9.37 -19.11
C GLN A 680 10.80 9.20 -19.29
N ARG A 681 11.53 10.32 -19.40
CA ARG A 681 12.99 10.34 -19.55
C ARG A 681 13.75 10.47 -18.23
N SER A 682 13.03 10.63 -17.12
CA SER A 682 13.71 10.64 -15.84
C SER A 682 14.55 9.37 -15.74
N LYS A 683 15.86 9.56 -15.67
CA LYS A 683 16.77 8.43 -15.48
C LYS A 683 16.30 7.74 -14.20
N VAL A 684 15.95 6.48 -14.31
CA VAL A 684 15.93 5.59 -13.15
C VAL A 684 17.41 5.38 -12.80
N GLU A 685 18.08 6.44 -12.36
CA GLU A 685 19.28 6.25 -11.56
C GLU A 685 18.85 5.39 -10.41
N PHE A 686 19.66 4.45 -9.99
CA PHE A 686 19.44 3.60 -8.84
C PHE A 686 18.82 4.44 -7.73
N ILE A 687 17.49 4.38 -7.67
CA ILE A 687 16.71 5.36 -6.93
C ILE A 687 16.98 5.20 -5.44
N TYR A 688 17.38 4.00 -5.03
CA TYR A 688 17.70 3.69 -3.63
C TYR A 688 18.83 2.68 -3.59
N PRO A 689 20.04 3.12 -3.23
CA PRO A 689 21.05 2.16 -2.81
C PRO A 689 20.45 1.37 -1.66
N THR A 690 20.39 0.06 -1.82
CA THR A 690 19.92 -0.83 -0.78
C THR A 690 21.12 -1.66 -0.32
N LEU A 691 21.32 -1.76 0.97
CA LEU A 691 22.35 -2.63 1.55
C LEU A 691 22.11 -4.10 1.19
N PHE A 692 20.87 -4.47 0.85
CA PHE A 692 20.54 -5.76 0.27
C PHE A 692 21.48 -6.18 -0.86
N MET A 693 21.86 -5.21 -1.72
CA MET A 693 22.74 -5.50 -2.85
C MET A 693 24.22 -5.62 -2.47
N THR A 694 24.66 -4.86 -1.48
CA THR A 694 26.06 -4.90 -1.01
C THR A 694 26.34 -6.12 -0.16
N GLU A 695 25.43 -6.47 0.72
CA GLU A 695 25.60 -7.61 1.60
C GLU A 695 25.48 -8.95 0.89
N PHE A 696 24.60 -9.07 -0.09
CA PHE A 696 24.52 -10.28 -0.91
C PHE A 696 25.80 -10.55 -1.72
N LYS A 697 26.55 -9.51 -2.12
CA LYS A 697 27.83 -9.67 -2.82
C LYS A 697 28.95 -10.18 -1.91
N GLU A 698 28.88 -9.92 -0.60
CA GLU A 698 29.86 -10.43 0.37
C GLU A 698 29.70 -11.94 0.64
N TYR A 699 28.52 -12.52 0.34
CA TYR A 699 28.30 -13.98 0.44
C TYR A 699 28.74 -14.77 -0.81
N GLU A 700 29.01 -14.10 -1.93
CA GLU A 700 29.56 -14.75 -3.15
C GLU A 700 31.09 -14.93 -3.13
N LEU A 701 31.79 -14.40 -2.12
CA LEU A 701 33.23 -14.50 -1.92
C LEU A 701 33.56 -15.44 -0.78
#